data_5fe274503b452b6d701e1840de22e12c
#
_entry.id   5fe274503b452b6d701e1840de22e12c
#
_cell.length_a   1.000
_cell.length_b   1.000
_cell.length_c   1.000
_cell.angle_alpha   90.00
_cell.angle_beta   90.00
_cell.angle_gamma   90.00
#
_symmetry.space_group_name_H-M   'P 1'
#
loop_
_entity.id
_entity.type
_entity.pdbx_description
1 polymer ?
#
loop_
_entity_poly.entity_id
_entity_poly.type
_entity_poly.pdbx_seq_one_letter_code
_entity_poly.pdbx_strand_id
1 'polypeptide(L)'
;LSKIMYGTDRLTQPLLRMKDGKFDKQGEFQPVTWDQAFDIMEEKYKAALKAGGPEAIGMFGSGQWTIWEGYAANKLMKAGFRSNNIDPNARHCMASAAFGFMRTFGMDEPMGCYEDIEAADAFVLWGSNMAEMHPVLWTRLTDRRLSAPHVKVAVMSTFEHRSFELADIPMIFNPQTDLVILNYIANHIIQSGAVNKEFIDKHTRFAKGATNIGYGLRPTDPLELKAENAAVANTWTDIGYEDYVEFLKPYTLEHAAKESGVPAERLKALAELYADPKVKVMSFWTMGFNQHTRGVWANNMIYNIHLLTGKISEPGNSPFSLTGQPSACGTAREVGTFSHRLPADMAVTNPKHRAITEKIWKLPEGTIQEKPGFHAVDQSRKLKDGVLKVYWTQVTNNMQAGPNVMQEILPGWRNPETFVIVSDVYPTVSAQAADLILPSAMWVEKEGAYGNAERRTQFWHQLVTAPGEARSDLWQLVEFSKRFRVDEVWPAELLSKAPEFKDKTLFDVLFKNGQVDRFSNDEIAEGYANHEAEAFGFYLQKGLFEEYAEFGRGHAHDLAAFDVYHRERGLRWPVVNEKETQWRYREGYDPYVEAGSGVQFYGNTDKKAIIFALPYEVPAEVPDEEYPFWLSTGRVLEHWHTGSMTQRVDELHKAVPDALVYMHPEDARKLNVRRGSVVKIVSRRGEMQGRVETRGRNKPPMGLVYVPFFDANKLINKVTLDATDPISKQTDFKKCAVKIEVVSIA
;
A
#
# COMPACT_ATOMS: atom_id res chain seq x y z
N LEU A 1 5.02 22.93 -9.94
CA LEU A 1 5.84 22.35 -8.88
C LEU A 1 6.13 23.37 -7.76
N SER A 2 6.56 24.60 -8.09
CA SER A 2 6.86 25.64 -7.07
C SER A 2 5.70 25.93 -6.12
N LYS A 3 4.46 26.00 -6.61
CA LYS A 3 3.27 26.19 -5.76
C LYS A 3 3.04 25.07 -4.76
N ILE A 4 3.41 23.85 -5.12
CA ILE A 4 3.34 22.69 -4.20
C ILE A 4 4.43 22.78 -3.14
N MET A 5 5.62 23.26 -3.48
CA MET A 5 6.78 23.31 -2.57
C MET A 5 6.74 24.49 -1.61
N TYR A 6 6.27 25.64 -2.07
CA TYR A 6 6.35 26.91 -1.35
C TYR A 6 4.96 27.50 -1.06
N GLY A 7 4.04 26.65 -0.60
CA GLY A 7 2.76 27.12 -0.06
C GLY A 7 2.97 28.03 1.16
N THR A 8 2.09 29.00 1.35
CA THR A 8 2.22 30.00 2.43
C THR A 8 2.12 29.40 3.83
N ASP A 9 1.52 28.23 3.97
CA ASP A 9 1.37 27.47 5.21
C ASP A 9 2.36 26.29 5.32
N ARG A 10 3.46 26.32 4.54
CA ARG A 10 4.52 25.33 4.63
C ARG A 10 5.08 25.26 6.05
N LEU A 11 5.18 24.04 6.61
CA LEU A 11 5.80 23.81 7.90
C LEU A 11 7.32 24.03 7.79
N THR A 12 7.86 24.92 8.64
CA THR A 12 9.26 25.33 8.61
C THR A 12 9.98 25.19 9.95
N GLN A 13 9.27 24.87 11.02
CA GLN A 13 9.82 24.67 12.36
C GLN A 13 8.95 23.70 13.15
N PRO A 14 9.48 23.01 14.17
CA PRO A 14 8.70 22.14 15.03
C PRO A 14 7.63 22.93 15.81
N LEU A 15 6.45 22.34 15.98
CA LEU A 15 5.33 22.94 16.70
C LEU A 15 4.80 21.98 17.77
N LEU A 16 4.78 22.42 19.03
CA LEU A 16 4.30 21.63 20.17
C LEU A 16 3.03 22.25 20.74
N ARG A 17 2.04 21.44 21.10
CA ARG A 17 0.87 21.93 21.87
C ARG A 17 1.31 22.33 23.25
N MET A 18 1.04 23.58 23.61
CA MET A 18 1.47 24.15 24.85
C MET A 18 0.38 25.01 25.51
N LYS A 19 0.38 25.02 26.85
CA LYS A 19 -0.37 25.93 27.70
C LYS A 19 0.51 26.31 28.88
N ASP A 20 0.57 27.59 29.20
CA ASP A 20 1.35 28.13 30.31
C ASP A 20 2.85 27.70 30.26
N GLY A 21 3.43 27.64 29.05
CA GLY A 21 4.83 27.29 28.83
C GLY A 21 5.18 25.80 28.97
N LYS A 22 4.17 24.93 29.08
CA LYS A 22 4.35 23.46 29.19
C LYS A 22 3.51 22.73 28.17
N PHE A 23 3.92 21.50 27.84
CA PHE A 23 3.11 20.62 27.02
C PHE A 23 1.73 20.42 27.64
N ASP A 24 0.71 20.64 26.83
CA ASP A 24 -0.70 20.39 27.17
C ASP A 24 -1.43 19.92 25.92
N LYS A 25 -2.01 18.72 25.96
CA LYS A 25 -2.73 18.12 24.82
C LYS A 25 -3.91 18.97 24.34
N GLN A 26 -4.48 19.82 25.19
CA GLN A 26 -5.53 20.78 24.85
C GLN A 26 -5.00 22.20 24.52
N GLY A 27 -3.68 22.37 24.59
CA GLY A 27 -3.01 23.62 24.29
C GLY A 27 -2.97 23.97 22.80
N GLU A 28 -2.52 25.18 22.51
CA GLU A 28 -2.30 25.66 21.15
C GLU A 28 -0.89 25.32 20.67
N PHE A 29 -0.70 25.15 19.36
CA PHE A 29 0.61 24.94 18.78
C PHE A 29 1.49 26.16 18.91
N GLN A 30 2.66 25.99 19.52
CA GLN A 30 3.69 27.00 19.64
C GLN A 30 5.01 26.50 19.03
N PRO A 31 5.80 27.38 18.39
CA PRO A 31 7.12 27.02 17.87
C PRO A 31 8.05 26.57 18.98
N VAL A 32 8.78 25.49 18.72
CA VAL A 32 9.86 25.00 19.58
C VAL A 32 11.10 24.67 18.74
N THR A 33 12.26 24.56 19.37
CA THR A 33 13.48 24.10 18.68
C THR A 33 13.42 22.59 18.43
N TRP A 34 14.30 22.08 17.55
CA TRP A 34 14.47 20.64 17.37
C TRP A 34 14.88 19.94 18.65
N ASP A 35 15.76 20.55 19.45
CA ASP A 35 16.16 19.96 20.73
C ASP A 35 14.98 19.87 21.71
N GLN A 36 14.18 20.91 21.84
CA GLN A 36 12.96 20.87 22.67
C GLN A 36 11.95 19.83 22.17
N ALA A 37 11.80 19.69 20.84
CA ALA A 37 10.94 18.66 20.25
C ALA A 37 11.46 17.25 20.57
N PHE A 38 12.75 17.01 20.41
CA PHE A 38 13.35 15.72 20.75
C PHE A 38 13.40 15.45 22.25
N ASP A 39 13.53 16.46 23.10
CA ASP A 39 13.46 16.30 24.55
C ASP A 39 12.10 15.75 24.99
N ILE A 40 11.00 16.32 24.50
CA ILE A 40 9.66 15.82 24.82
C ILE A 40 9.40 14.43 24.19
N MET A 41 9.88 14.18 22.98
CA MET A 41 9.79 12.86 22.36
C MET A 41 10.53 11.81 23.19
N GLU A 42 11.77 12.10 23.57
CA GLU A 42 12.59 11.23 24.41
C GLU A 42 11.89 10.90 25.73
N GLU A 43 11.38 11.93 26.44
CA GLU A 43 10.61 11.75 27.68
C GLU A 43 9.44 10.80 27.48
N LYS A 44 8.62 11.01 26.42
CA LYS A 44 7.43 10.19 26.15
C LYS A 44 7.78 8.77 25.74
N TYR A 45 8.81 8.59 24.89
CA TYR A 45 9.30 7.25 24.51
C TYR A 45 9.83 6.48 25.70
N LYS A 46 10.67 7.08 26.55
CA LYS A 46 11.20 6.43 27.75
C LYS A 46 10.09 6.06 28.74
N ALA A 47 9.12 6.94 28.93
CA ALA A 47 7.94 6.66 29.78
C ALA A 47 7.10 5.50 29.20
N ALA A 48 6.85 5.48 27.90
CA ALA A 48 6.09 4.42 27.23
C ALA A 48 6.81 3.07 27.33
N LEU A 49 8.13 3.05 27.04
CA LEU A 49 8.94 1.83 27.13
C LEU A 49 8.98 1.28 28.56
N LYS A 50 9.05 2.15 29.56
CA LYS A 50 8.98 1.74 30.98
C LYS A 50 7.62 1.17 31.38
N ALA A 51 6.53 1.73 30.84
CA ALA A 51 5.16 1.35 31.19
C ALA A 51 4.70 0.06 30.50
N GLY A 52 5.02 -0.12 29.20
CA GLY A 52 4.51 -1.22 28.39
C GLY A 52 5.55 -1.90 27.49
N GLY A 53 6.83 -1.57 27.64
CA GLY A 53 7.90 -2.11 26.81
C GLY A 53 7.77 -1.71 25.34
N PRO A 54 8.40 -2.48 24.42
CA PRO A 54 8.35 -2.22 22.99
C PRO A 54 6.93 -2.15 22.38
N GLU A 55 5.97 -2.81 22.99
CA GLU A 55 4.58 -2.84 22.52
C GLU A 55 3.86 -1.50 22.73
N ALA A 56 4.35 -0.63 23.62
CA ALA A 56 3.74 0.67 23.93
C ALA A 56 4.07 1.77 22.92
N ILE A 57 4.98 1.53 21.97
CA ILE A 57 5.36 2.49 20.93
C ILE A 57 4.99 1.98 19.55
N GLY A 58 4.59 2.89 18.68
CA GLY A 58 4.24 2.58 17.30
C GLY A 58 4.65 3.66 16.32
N MET A 59 4.84 3.26 15.08
CA MET A 59 5.15 4.16 13.97
C MET A 59 4.28 3.85 12.76
N PHE A 60 3.77 4.90 12.12
CA PHE A 60 3.02 4.80 10.88
C PHE A 60 3.78 5.52 9.77
N GLY A 61 4.31 4.73 8.84
CA GLY A 61 5.16 5.19 7.78
C GLY A 61 4.45 5.39 6.44
N SER A 62 5.23 5.60 5.41
CA SER A 62 4.70 6.03 4.12
C SER A 62 5.38 5.35 2.93
N GLY A 63 4.60 5.10 1.87
CA GLY A 63 5.11 4.83 0.54
C GLY A 63 5.66 6.08 -0.19
N GLN A 64 5.70 7.23 0.50
CA GLN A 64 6.36 8.45 0.06
C GLN A 64 7.81 8.56 0.58
N TRP A 65 8.19 7.73 1.55
CA TRP A 65 9.57 7.63 2.00
C TRP A 65 10.50 7.24 0.84
N THR A 66 11.72 7.72 0.89
CA THR A 66 12.81 7.13 0.11
C THR A 66 13.12 5.72 0.63
N ILE A 67 13.81 4.91 -0.18
CA ILE A 67 14.21 3.54 0.23
C ILE A 67 14.96 3.57 1.55
N TRP A 68 15.94 4.45 1.70
CA TRP A 68 16.75 4.53 2.93
C TRP A 68 16.01 5.15 4.12
N GLU A 69 15.01 6.02 3.93
CA GLU A 69 14.12 6.46 5.01
C GLU A 69 13.31 5.30 5.56
N GLY A 70 12.68 4.51 4.66
CA GLY A 70 11.95 3.31 5.06
C GLY A 70 12.87 2.27 5.74
N TYR A 71 14.08 2.09 5.21
CA TYR A 71 15.07 1.18 5.77
C TYR A 71 15.55 1.61 7.16
N ALA A 72 15.87 2.90 7.34
CA ALA A 72 16.26 3.44 8.63
C ALA A 72 15.14 3.36 9.67
N ALA A 73 13.89 3.66 9.27
CA ALA A 73 12.72 3.52 10.15
C ALA A 73 12.52 2.07 10.59
N ASN A 74 12.62 1.13 9.66
CA ASN A 74 12.51 -0.31 9.93
C ASN A 74 13.59 -0.78 10.92
N LYS A 75 14.82 -0.36 10.70
CA LYS A 75 15.97 -0.68 11.55
C LYS A 75 15.86 -0.07 12.95
N LEU A 76 15.51 1.22 13.05
CA LEU A 76 15.31 1.91 14.32
C LEU A 76 14.17 1.27 15.14
N MET A 77 13.03 1.00 14.52
CA MET A 77 11.90 0.43 15.22
C MET A 77 12.14 -1.03 15.63
N LYS A 78 12.45 -1.91 14.68
CA LYS A 78 12.53 -3.35 14.93
C LYS A 78 13.78 -3.79 15.69
N ALA A 79 14.90 -3.13 15.45
CA ALA A 79 16.16 -3.41 16.15
C ALA A 79 16.41 -2.44 17.32
N GLY A 80 16.33 -1.14 17.09
CA GLY A 80 16.62 -0.13 18.10
C GLY A 80 15.67 -0.21 19.28
N PHE A 81 14.40 0.05 19.05
CA PHE A 81 13.36 -0.03 20.07
C PHE A 81 12.80 -1.45 20.28
N ARG A 82 13.21 -2.40 19.46
CA ARG A 82 12.71 -3.80 19.46
C ARG A 82 11.19 -3.89 19.31
N SER A 83 10.58 -2.92 18.61
CA SER A 83 9.15 -2.89 18.34
C SER A 83 8.87 -3.20 16.88
N ASN A 84 8.08 -4.25 16.63
CA ASN A 84 7.55 -4.54 15.30
C ASN A 84 6.30 -3.70 14.97
N ASN A 85 5.91 -2.75 15.83
CA ASN A 85 4.77 -1.85 15.62
C ASN A 85 5.12 -0.71 14.66
N ILE A 86 5.69 -1.04 13.52
CA ILE A 86 5.83 -0.15 12.37
C ILE A 86 5.01 -0.71 11.23
N ASP A 87 4.15 0.12 10.65
CA ASP A 87 3.35 -0.26 9.48
C ASP A 87 3.19 0.94 8.56
N PRO A 88 3.24 0.78 7.24
CA PRO A 88 3.14 1.89 6.30
C PRO A 88 1.69 2.11 5.84
N ASN A 89 1.39 3.28 5.29
CA ASN A 89 0.13 3.54 4.62
C ASN A 89 -0.13 2.63 3.41
N ALA A 90 0.90 1.98 2.88
CA ALA A 90 0.77 0.93 1.87
C ALA A 90 -0.03 -0.29 2.37
N ARG A 91 -0.22 -0.45 3.69
CA ARG A 91 -1.18 -1.40 4.28
C ARG A 91 -2.59 -1.15 3.77
N HIS A 92 -3.01 0.09 3.66
CA HIS A 92 -4.31 0.47 3.09
C HIS A 92 -4.34 0.45 1.56
N CYS A 93 -3.19 0.29 0.89
CA CYS A 93 -3.02 0.46 -0.55
C CYS A 93 -2.82 -0.87 -1.27
N MET A 94 -1.68 -1.56 -1.06
CA MET A 94 -1.20 -2.68 -1.87
C MET A 94 -0.94 -3.97 -1.09
N ALA A 95 -1.34 -4.05 0.16
CA ALA A 95 -1.07 -5.23 0.98
C ALA A 95 -1.71 -6.50 0.40
N SER A 96 -2.92 -6.41 -0.16
CA SER A 96 -3.58 -7.56 -0.81
C SER A 96 -2.81 -8.07 -2.02
N ALA A 97 -2.24 -7.17 -2.84
CA ALA A 97 -1.39 -7.58 -3.95
C ALA A 97 -0.09 -8.22 -3.44
N ALA A 98 0.56 -7.63 -2.43
CA ALA A 98 1.78 -8.18 -1.84
C ALA A 98 1.57 -9.61 -1.32
N PHE A 99 0.52 -9.85 -0.53
CA PHE A 99 0.18 -11.19 -0.07
C PHE A 99 -0.26 -12.12 -1.21
N GLY A 100 -0.95 -11.61 -2.22
CA GLY A 100 -1.35 -12.38 -3.40
C GLY A 100 -0.14 -12.93 -4.15
N PHE A 101 0.87 -12.09 -4.43
CA PHE A 101 2.13 -12.49 -5.05
C PHE A 101 2.87 -13.53 -4.19
N MET A 102 3.03 -13.26 -2.90
CA MET A 102 3.70 -14.18 -1.97
C MET A 102 3.01 -15.54 -1.92
N ARG A 103 1.67 -15.59 -1.87
CA ARG A 103 0.92 -16.86 -1.83
C ARG A 103 1.06 -17.66 -3.10
N THR A 104 1.00 -17.01 -4.25
CA THR A 104 1.04 -17.70 -5.55
C THR A 104 2.47 -18.04 -5.99
N PHE A 105 3.39 -17.09 -5.89
CA PHE A 105 4.73 -17.20 -6.48
C PHE A 105 5.87 -17.34 -5.46
N GLY A 106 5.58 -17.17 -4.17
CA GLY A 106 6.58 -17.20 -3.10
C GLY A 106 7.45 -15.94 -3.02
N MET A 107 7.27 -14.99 -3.93
CA MET A 107 7.96 -13.69 -3.98
C MET A 107 7.00 -12.58 -4.35
N ASP A 108 7.25 -11.41 -3.80
CA ASP A 108 6.43 -10.23 -4.05
C ASP A 108 6.76 -9.56 -5.38
N GLU A 109 5.86 -8.69 -5.83
CA GLU A 109 5.93 -7.79 -6.98
C GLU A 109 5.70 -8.41 -8.37
N PRO A 110 5.21 -7.61 -9.34
CA PRO A 110 4.94 -8.06 -10.71
C PRO A 110 6.16 -8.64 -11.40
N MET A 111 5.94 -9.65 -12.21
CA MET A 111 7.00 -10.31 -12.99
C MET A 111 7.30 -9.61 -14.31
N GLY A 112 6.35 -8.85 -14.85
CA GLY A 112 6.50 -8.08 -16.10
C GLY A 112 7.01 -6.65 -15.86
N CYS A 113 6.88 -5.84 -16.89
CA CYS A 113 7.31 -4.44 -16.92
C CYS A 113 6.35 -3.57 -17.76
N TYR A 114 6.56 -2.27 -17.75
CA TYR A 114 5.70 -1.34 -18.49
C TYR A 114 5.81 -1.49 -20.02
N GLU A 115 6.90 -2.04 -20.53
CA GLU A 115 7.07 -2.36 -21.96
C GLU A 115 6.11 -3.45 -22.46
N ASP A 116 5.47 -4.19 -21.56
CA ASP A 116 4.39 -5.12 -21.93
C ASP A 116 3.23 -4.41 -22.63
N ILE A 117 3.02 -3.10 -22.33
CA ILE A 117 1.95 -2.30 -22.94
C ILE A 117 2.08 -2.24 -24.45
N GLU A 118 3.29 -2.06 -24.97
CA GLU A 118 3.53 -1.97 -26.43
C GLU A 118 3.41 -3.32 -27.14
N ALA A 119 3.43 -4.42 -26.40
CA ALA A 119 3.36 -5.79 -26.93
C ALA A 119 2.00 -6.48 -26.75
N ALA A 120 1.12 -5.95 -25.88
CA ALA A 120 -0.17 -6.56 -25.58
C ALA A 120 -1.20 -6.39 -26.70
N ASP A 121 -2.11 -7.37 -26.81
CA ASP A 121 -3.26 -7.36 -27.72
C ASP A 121 -4.58 -7.07 -26.99
N ALA A 122 -4.59 -7.22 -25.68
CA ALA A 122 -5.74 -6.88 -24.83
C ALA A 122 -5.28 -6.32 -23.48
N PHE A 123 -6.03 -5.33 -23.01
CA PHE A 123 -5.89 -4.74 -21.68
C PHE A 123 -7.18 -4.97 -20.90
N VAL A 124 -7.08 -5.50 -19.70
CA VAL A 124 -8.23 -5.68 -18.80
C VAL A 124 -7.97 -4.88 -17.53
N LEU A 125 -8.77 -3.86 -17.27
CA LEU A 125 -8.67 -2.99 -16.11
C LEU A 125 -9.65 -3.44 -15.02
N TRP A 126 -9.14 -4.04 -13.96
CA TRP A 126 -9.90 -4.54 -12.83
C TRP A 126 -9.95 -3.52 -11.70
N GLY A 127 -11.08 -2.84 -11.53
CA GLY A 127 -11.22 -1.83 -10.47
C GLY A 127 -10.15 -0.73 -10.53
N SER A 128 -9.79 -0.32 -11.75
CA SER A 128 -8.73 0.65 -12.01
C SER A 128 -9.21 1.78 -12.91
N ASN A 129 -9.27 3.00 -12.37
CA ASN A 129 -9.47 4.22 -13.16
C ASN A 129 -8.12 4.75 -13.66
N MET A 130 -7.49 4.01 -14.58
CA MET A 130 -6.13 4.27 -15.05
C MET A 130 -6.02 5.64 -15.75
N ALA A 131 -7.07 6.08 -16.45
CA ALA A 131 -7.11 7.38 -17.13
C ALA A 131 -6.88 8.57 -16.18
N GLU A 132 -7.32 8.47 -14.94
CA GLU A 132 -7.18 9.54 -13.95
C GLU A 132 -6.08 9.27 -12.93
N MET A 133 -5.82 7.99 -12.59
CA MET A 133 -4.90 7.63 -11.50
C MET A 133 -3.49 7.28 -11.97
N HIS A 134 -3.33 6.88 -13.23
CA HIS A 134 -2.05 6.55 -13.87
C HIS A 134 -1.96 7.17 -15.28
N PRO A 135 -2.09 8.50 -15.41
CA PRO A 135 -2.29 9.16 -16.71
C PRO A 135 -1.14 8.92 -17.70
N VAL A 136 0.11 8.82 -17.24
CA VAL A 136 1.25 8.55 -18.10
C VAL A 136 1.19 7.15 -18.71
N LEU A 137 0.89 6.13 -17.93
CA LEU A 137 0.70 4.76 -18.47
C LEU A 137 -0.57 4.67 -19.32
N TRP A 138 -1.60 5.42 -18.98
CA TRP A 138 -2.83 5.51 -19.78
C TRP A 138 -2.58 6.07 -21.17
N THR A 139 -1.70 7.07 -21.31
CA THR A 139 -1.34 7.58 -22.65
C THR A 139 -0.63 6.51 -23.49
N ARG A 140 0.26 5.70 -22.91
CA ARG A 140 0.91 4.58 -23.61
C ARG A 140 -0.13 3.51 -24.03
N LEU A 141 -1.03 3.14 -23.14
CA LEU A 141 -2.13 2.21 -23.44
C LEU A 141 -3.03 2.75 -24.56
N THR A 142 -3.41 4.03 -24.48
CA THR A 142 -4.22 4.70 -25.50
C THR A 142 -3.52 4.71 -26.85
N ASP A 143 -2.23 5.05 -26.89
CA ASP A 143 -1.44 5.04 -28.10
C ASP A 143 -1.37 3.64 -28.73
N ARG A 144 -1.11 2.61 -27.92
CA ARG A 144 -1.14 1.21 -28.37
C ARG A 144 -2.51 0.81 -28.95
N ARG A 145 -3.60 1.18 -28.27
CA ARG A 145 -4.98 0.86 -28.72
C ARG A 145 -5.33 1.57 -30.04
N LEU A 146 -4.94 2.83 -30.18
CA LEU A 146 -5.25 3.62 -31.39
C LEU A 146 -4.36 3.26 -32.58
N SER A 147 -3.11 2.89 -32.36
CA SER A 147 -2.17 2.49 -33.42
C SER A 147 -2.37 1.06 -33.91
N ALA A 148 -3.07 0.21 -33.12
CA ALA A 148 -3.28 -1.21 -33.42
C ALA A 148 -4.78 -1.59 -33.30
N PRO A 149 -5.58 -1.55 -34.37
CA PRO A 149 -7.03 -1.73 -34.32
C PRO A 149 -7.51 -3.06 -33.73
N HIS A 150 -6.67 -4.10 -33.74
CA HIS A 150 -7.00 -5.40 -33.16
C HIS A 150 -6.94 -5.40 -31.62
N VAL A 151 -6.24 -4.46 -31.01
CA VAL A 151 -6.10 -4.36 -29.56
C VAL A 151 -7.44 -4.03 -28.92
N LYS A 152 -7.80 -4.74 -27.85
CA LYS A 152 -9.03 -4.57 -27.09
C LYS A 152 -8.78 -4.04 -25.69
N VAL A 153 -9.73 -3.22 -25.19
CA VAL A 153 -9.71 -2.71 -23.83
C VAL A 153 -11.01 -3.10 -23.13
N ALA A 154 -10.89 -3.89 -22.06
CA ALA A 154 -11.99 -4.18 -21.16
C ALA A 154 -11.82 -3.35 -19.88
N VAL A 155 -12.88 -2.68 -19.44
CA VAL A 155 -12.86 -1.87 -18.23
C VAL A 155 -13.95 -2.37 -17.28
N MET A 156 -13.55 -2.72 -16.07
CA MET A 156 -14.41 -3.31 -15.05
C MET A 156 -14.39 -2.47 -13.78
N SER A 157 -15.54 -2.01 -13.33
CA SER A 157 -15.68 -1.22 -12.11
C SER A 157 -17.10 -1.34 -11.54
N THR A 158 -17.31 -0.84 -10.32
CA THR A 158 -18.65 -0.72 -9.73
C THR A 158 -19.40 0.55 -10.15
N PHE A 159 -18.72 1.44 -10.89
CA PHE A 159 -19.33 2.64 -11.50
C PHE A 159 -18.54 3.07 -12.74
N GLU A 160 -19.20 3.79 -13.64
CA GLU A 160 -18.55 4.33 -14.85
C GLU A 160 -17.68 5.53 -14.50
N HIS A 161 -16.45 5.51 -15.00
CA HIS A 161 -15.44 6.57 -14.85
C HIS A 161 -14.69 6.80 -16.17
N ARG A 162 -13.74 7.74 -16.20
CA ARG A 162 -13.08 8.21 -17.41
C ARG A 162 -12.42 7.10 -18.26
N SER A 163 -11.89 6.04 -17.65
CA SER A 163 -11.27 4.96 -18.42
C SER A 163 -12.28 4.20 -19.31
N PHE A 164 -13.58 4.31 -19.05
CA PHE A 164 -14.63 3.71 -19.90
C PHE A 164 -14.73 4.36 -21.28
N GLU A 165 -14.21 5.58 -21.46
CA GLU A 165 -14.22 6.26 -22.76
C GLU A 165 -13.44 5.49 -23.83
N LEU A 166 -12.48 4.64 -23.46
CA LEU A 166 -11.69 3.81 -24.37
C LEU A 166 -12.15 2.33 -24.38
N ALA A 167 -13.15 1.96 -23.61
CA ALA A 167 -13.52 0.57 -23.44
C ALA A 167 -14.24 -0.03 -24.66
N ASP A 168 -13.69 -1.11 -25.20
CA ASP A 168 -14.41 -1.99 -26.15
C ASP A 168 -15.41 -2.90 -25.40
N ILE A 169 -15.07 -3.32 -24.16
CA ILE A 169 -15.91 -4.16 -23.31
C ILE A 169 -16.09 -3.45 -21.96
N PRO A 170 -17.10 -2.55 -21.84
CA PRO A 170 -17.39 -1.87 -20.58
C PRO A 170 -18.25 -2.77 -19.68
N MET A 171 -17.87 -2.91 -18.38
CA MET A 171 -18.60 -3.72 -17.41
C MET A 171 -18.73 -3.00 -16.08
N ILE A 172 -19.99 -2.79 -15.66
CA ILE A 172 -20.34 -2.34 -14.31
C ILE A 172 -20.89 -3.54 -13.56
N PHE A 173 -20.24 -3.91 -12.45
CA PHE A 173 -20.59 -5.09 -11.68
C PHE A 173 -20.97 -4.75 -10.23
N ASN A 174 -21.77 -5.58 -9.61
CA ASN A 174 -22.13 -5.46 -8.20
C ASN A 174 -20.88 -5.58 -7.31
N PRO A 175 -20.76 -4.77 -6.24
CA PRO A 175 -19.58 -4.80 -5.37
C PRO A 175 -19.17 -6.20 -4.90
N GLN A 176 -17.88 -6.54 -5.01
CA GLN A 176 -17.22 -7.81 -4.66
C GLN A 176 -17.55 -9.02 -5.58
N THR A 177 -18.37 -8.87 -6.60
CA THR A 177 -18.69 -9.96 -7.54
C THR A 177 -17.63 -10.16 -8.63
N ASP A 178 -16.57 -9.39 -8.63
CA ASP A 178 -15.34 -9.66 -9.37
C ASP A 178 -14.79 -11.07 -9.06
N LEU A 179 -14.95 -11.57 -7.83
CA LEU A 179 -14.62 -12.96 -7.46
C LEU A 179 -15.44 -14.00 -8.25
N VAL A 180 -16.73 -13.74 -8.44
CA VAL A 180 -17.60 -14.61 -9.27
C VAL A 180 -17.17 -14.56 -10.73
N ILE A 181 -16.87 -13.37 -11.24
CA ILE A 181 -16.43 -13.17 -12.63
C ILE A 181 -15.10 -13.90 -12.89
N LEU A 182 -14.14 -13.80 -11.98
CA LEU A 182 -12.85 -14.49 -12.10
C LEU A 182 -12.99 -16.02 -12.11
N ASN A 183 -13.82 -16.57 -11.24
CA ASN A 183 -14.11 -18.02 -11.25
C ASN A 183 -14.84 -18.44 -12.52
N TYR A 184 -15.76 -17.62 -13.03
CA TYR A 184 -16.40 -17.87 -14.31
C TYR A 184 -15.39 -17.90 -15.47
N ILE A 185 -14.47 -16.94 -15.53
CA ILE A 185 -13.42 -16.91 -16.57
C ILE A 185 -12.56 -18.19 -16.49
N ALA A 186 -12.15 -18.61 -15.30
CA ALA A 186 -11.40 -19.84 -15.10
C ALA A 186 -12.21 -21.06 -15.57
N ASN A 187 -13.49 -21.14 -15.24
CA ASN A 187 -14.38 -22.21 -15.72
C ASN A 187 -14.52 -22.19 -17.25
N HIS A 188 -14.71 -21.01 -17.86
CA HIS A 188 -14.78 -20.88 -19.31
C HIS A 188 -13.49 -21.37 -20.00
N ILE A 189 -12.32 -21.01 -19.49
CA ILE A 189 -11.02 -21.48 -20.02
C ILE A 189 -10.95 -23.02 -19.99
N ILE A 190 -11.40 -23.65 -18.90
CA ILE A 190 -11.41 -25.10 -18.77
C ILE A 190 -12.41 -25.73 -19.71
N GLN A 191 -13.67 -25.28 -19.72
CA GLN A 191 -14.74 -25.87 -20.52
C GLN A 191 -14.55 -25.69 -22.03
N SER A 192 -13.91 -24.61 -22.46
CA SER A 192 -13.57 -24.37 -23.86
C SER A 192 -12.31 -25.13 -24.35
N GLY A 193 -11.62 -25.82 -23.44
CA GLY A 193 -10.36 -26.50 -23.77
C GLY A 193 -9.17 -25.55 -23.99
N ALA A 194 -9.25 -24.32 -23.52
CA ALA A 194 -8.21 -23.29 -23.68
C ALA A 194 -7.10 -23.39 -22.63
N VAL A 195 -7.16 -24.35 -21.75
CA VAL A 195 -6.08 -24.58 -20.76
C VAL A 195 -4.78 -24.95 -21.47
N ASN A 196 -3.70 -24.26 -21.13
CA ASN A 196 -2.36 -24.69 -21.54
C ASN A 196 -1.90 -25.84 -20.65
N LYS A 197 -2.26 -27.06 -21.06
CA LYS A 197 -2.05 -28.27 -20.25
C LYS A 197 -0.58 -28.53 -19.95
N GLU A 198 0.30 -28.34 -20.92
CA GLU A 198 1.75 -28.49 -20.73
C GLU A 198 2.28 -27.51 -19.68
N PHE A 199 1.85 -26.26 -19.73
CA PHE A 199 2.27 -25.24 -18.79
C PHE A 199 1.81 -25.55 -17.35
N ILE A 200 0.52 -25.89 -17.15
CA ILE A 200 0.03 -26.18 -15.80
C ILE A 200 0.65 -27.42 -15.17
N ASP A 201 0.84 -28.47 -15.94
CA ASP A 201 1.45 -29.72 -15.44
C ASP A 201 2.92 -29.50 -15.01
N LYS A 202 3.64 -28.69 -15.77
CA LYS A 202 5.07 -28.44 -15.53
C LYS A 202 5.33 -27.36 -14.47
N HIS A 203 4.55 -26.28 -14.48
CA HIS A 203 4.87 -25.05 -13.75
C HIS A 203 3.90 -24.68 -12.63
N THR A 204 2.84 -25.47 -12.41
CA THR A 204 1.83 -25.13 -11.39
C THR A 204 1.48 -26.32 -10.50
N ARG A 205 0.84 -26.02 -9.38
CA ARG A 205 0.12 -26.95 -8.53
C ARG A 205 -1.17 -26.29 -8.05
N PHE A 206 -2.12 -27.08 -7.55
CA PHE A 206 -3.43 -26.62 -7.14
C PHE A 206 -3.61 -26.70 -5.63
N ALA A 207 -4.31 -25.73 -5.06
CA ALA A 207 -4.61 -25.70 -3.63
C ALA A 207 -6.00 -25.17 -3.35
N LYS A 208 -6.59 -25.60 -2.25
CA LYS A 208 -7.83 -25.07 -1.70
C LYS A 208 -7.49 -24.20 -0.49
N GLY A 209 -7.82 -22.90 -0.54
CA GLY A 209 -7.62 -21.96 0.56
C GLY A 209 -8.65 -22.15 1.67
N ALA A 210 -8.29 -21.73 2.90
CA ALA A 210 -9.24 -21.64 3.99
C ALA A 210 -10.36 -20.65 3.67
N THR A 211 -11.58 -20.97 4.06
CA THR A 211 -12.81 -20.15 3.88
C THR A 211 -13.41 -19.78 5.24
N ASN A 212 -14.43 -18.93 5.28
CA ASN A 212 -15.02 -18.42 6.53
C ASN A 212 -13.94 -17.83 7.46
N ILE A 213 -13.11 -16.95 6.90
CA ILE A 213 -11.92 -16.39 7.53
C ILE A 213 -12.16 -15.07 8.27
N GLY A 214 -13.40 -14.59 8.36
CA GLY A 214 -13.77 -13.33 8.99
C GLY A 214 -13.58 -12.12 8.08
N TYR A 215 -13.60 -10.95 8.69
CA TYR A 215 -13.56 -9.64 8.01
C TYR A 215 -12.56 -8.67 8.64
N GLY A 216 -11.69 -9.14 9.53
CA GLY A 216 -10.69 -8.34 10.22
C GLY A 216 -11.29 -7.20 11.07
N LEU A 217 -12.50 -7.38 11.55
CA LEU A 217 -13.16 -6.49 12.50
C LEU A 217 -12.59 -6.71 13.92
N ARG A 218 -13.10 -5.95 14.91
CA ARG A 218 -12.73 -6.22 16.31
C ARG A 218 -13.17 -7.62 16.72
N PRO A 219 -12.41 -8.34 17.56
CA PRO A 219 -12.74 -9.72 17.97
C PRO A 219 -14.12 -9.86 18.62
N THR A 220 -14.68 -8.77 19.15
CA THR A 220 -16.01 -8.72 19.76
C THR A 220 -17.15 -8.49 18.77
N ASP A 221 -16.84 -8.21 17.51
CA ASP A 221 -17.84 -7.98 16.47
C ASP A 221 -18.60 -9.28 16.17
N PRO A 222 -19.94 -9.23 16.05
CA PRO A 222 -20.75 -10.42 15.77
C PRO A 222 -20.38 -11.17 14.49
N LEU A 223 -19.86 -10.47 13.47
CA LEU A 223 -19.39 -11.10 12.22
C LEU A 223 -18.07 -11.85 12.45
N GLU A 224 -17.18 -11.27 13.25
CA GLU A 224 -15.89 -11.88 13.56
C GLU A 224 -16.04 -13.09 14.48
N LEU A 225 -16.97 -13.04 15.41
CA LEU A 225 -17.30 -14.18 16.29
C LEU A 225 -17.82 -15.41 15.54
N LYS A 226 -18.36 -15.23 14.34
CA LYS A 226 -18.84 -16.33 13.47
C LYS A 226 -17.73 -16.90 12.57
N ALA A 227 -16.55 -16.29 12.54
CA ALA A 227 -15.45 -16.71 11.69
C ALA A 227 -14.73 -17.92 12.30
N GLU A 228 -14.93 -19.10 11.71
CA GLU A 228 -14.35 -20.35 12.22
C GLU A 228 -12.83 -20.46 11.94
N ASN A 229 -12.37 -19.82 10.87
CA ASN A 229 -11.01 -19.98 10.36
C ASN A 229 -10.18 -18.67 10.39
N ALA A 230 -10.56 -17.67 11.19
CA ALA A 230 -9.85 -16.40 11.26
C ALA A 230 -8.36 -16.57 11.64
N ALA A 231 -8.05 -17.47 12.56
CA ALA A 231 -6.67 -17.72 13.00
C ALA A 231 -5.80 -18.42 11.94
N VAL A 232 -6.42 -19.12 10.99
CA VAL A 232 -5.75 -19.87 9.92
C VAL A 232 -6.06 -19.34 8.53
N ALA A 233 -6.48 -18.09 8.43
CA ALA A 233 -6.91 -17.45 7.18
C ALA A 233 -5.89 -17.58 6.03
N ASN A 234 -4.60 -17.57 6.34
CA ASN A 234 -3.51 -17.69 5.37
C ASN A 234 -3.01 -19.12 5.20
N THR A 235 -3.89 -20.11 5.27
CA THR A 235 -3.53 -21.53 5.05
C THR A 235 -4.26 -22.12 3.85
N TRP A 236 -3.77 -23.24 3.38
CA TRP A 236 -4.37 -24.01 2.27
C TRP A 236 -3.98 -25.48 2.35
N THR A 237 -4.71 -26.31 1.61
CA THR A 237 -4.44 -27.73 1.39
C THR A 237 -4.25 -28.00 -0.09
N ASP A 238 -3.30 -28.85 -0.45
CA ASP A 238 -3.09 -29.23 -1.84
C ASP A 238 -4.27 -30.07 -2.35
N ILE A 239 -4.66 -29.84 -3.60
CA ILE A 239 -5.74 -30.57 -4.30
C ILE A 239 -5.28 -30.96 -5.71
N GLY A 240 -6.02 -31.86 -6.37
CA GLY A 240 -5.79 -32.20 -7.76
C GLY A 240 -6.41 -31.21 -8.75
N TYR A 241 -5.99 -31.29 -10.02
CA TYR A 241 -6.59 -30.52 -11.11
C TYR A 241 -8.11 -30.82 -11.24
N GLU A 242 -8.51 -32.07 -11.13
CA GLU A 242 -9.92 -32.47 -11.25
C GLU A 242 -10.76 -31.90 -10.08
N ASP A 243 -10.21 -31.79 -8.89
CA ASP A 243 -10.87 -31.14 -7.75
C ASP A 243 -11.11 -29.65 -8.04
N TYR A 244 -10.14 -28.98 -8.68
CA TYR A 244 -10.29 -27.59 -9.10
C TYR A 244 -11.37 -27.43 -10.19
N VAL A 245 -11.40 -28.33 -11.15
CA VAL A 245 -12.46 -28.38 -12.19
C VAL A 245 -13.83 -28.56 -11.55
N GLU A 246 -13.97 -29.47 -10.60
CA GLU A 246 -15.22 -29.70 -9.87
C GLU A 246 -15.66 -28.47 -9.06
N PHE A 247 -14.70 -27.84 -8.38
CA PHE A 247 -14.94 -26.58 -7.65
C PHE A 247 -15.52 -25.48 -8.53
N LEU A 248 -15.10 -25.36 -9.78
CA LEU A 248 -15.53 -24.30 -10.69
C LEU A 248 -16.90 -24.54 -11.34
N LYS A 249 -17.46 -25.75 -11.33
CA LYS A 249 -18.72 -26.07 -12.00
C LYS A 249 -19.88 -25.13 -11.69
N PRO A 250 -20.09 -24.64 -10.46
CA PRO A 250 -21.17 -23.71 -10.17
C PRO A 250 -21.03 -22.34 -10.82
N TYR A 251 -19.80 -21.96 -11.22
CA TYR A 251 -19.50 -20.64 -11.78
C TYR A 251 -19.72 -20.61 -13.29
N THR A 252 -20.99 -20.79 -13.68
CA THR A 252 -21.43 -20.73 -15.08
C THR A 252 -21.60 -19.28 -15.56
N LEU A 253 -21.71 -19.07 -16.86
CA LEU A 253 -22.01 -17.75 -17.44
C LEU A 253 -23.33 -17.18 -16.89
N GLU A 254 -24.36 -18.01 -16.78
CA GLU A 254 -25.66 -17.61 -16.25
C GLU A 254 -25.56 -17.18 -14.78
N HIS A 255 -24.88 -17.97 -13.96
CA HIS A 255 -24.62 -17.64 -12.56
C HIS A 255 -23.84 -16.34 -12.42
N ALA A 256 -22.76 -16.17 -13.18
CA ALA A 256 -21.94 -14.97 -13.13
C ALA A 256 -22.69 -13.71 -13.57
N ALA A 257 -23.50 -13.80 -14.63
CA ALA A 257 -24.34 -12.70 -15.09
C ALA A 257 -25.39 -12.29 -14.05
N LYS A 258 -26.00 -13.26 -13.40
CA LYS A 258 -27.00 -13.02 -12.34
C LYS A 258 -26.39 -12.33 -11.11
N GLU A 259 -25.31 -12.88 -10.59
CA GLU A 259 -24.67 -12.36 -9.36
C GLU A 259 -24.01 -11.00 -9.60
N SER A 260 -23.31 -10.84 -10.71
CA SER A 260 -22.58 -9.61 -11.01
C SER A 260 -23.43 -8.47 -11.57
N GLY A 261 -24.59 -8.79 -12.15
CA GLY A 261 -25.42 -7.83 -12.88
C GLY A 261 -24.84 -7.42 -14.25
N VAL A 262 -23.75 -8.05 -14.69
CA VAL A 262 -23.13 -7.79 -16.00
C VAL A 262 -23.82 -8.59 -17.08
N PRO A 263 -24.12 -8.00 -18.25
CA PRO A 263 -24.69 -8.74 -19.39
C PRO A 263 -23.80 -9.92 -19.79
N ALA A 264 -24.47 -11.09 -20.04
CA ALA A 264 -23.78 -12.34 -20.33
C ALA A 264 -22.82 -12.26 -21.53
N GLU A 265 -23.23 -11.54 -22.59
CA GLU A 265 -22.41 -11.36 -23.79
C GLU A 265 -21.08 -10.63 -23.50
N ARG A 266 -21.06 -9.69 -22.55
CA ARG A 266 -19.84 -8.98 -22.13
C ARG A 266 -18.92 -9.87 -21.30
N LEU A 267 -19.49 -10.65 -20.39
CA LEU A 267 -18.75 -11.65 -19.62
C LEU A 267 -18.11 -12.68 -20.52
N LYS A 268 -18.85 -13.18 -21.49
CA LYS A 268 -18.34 -14.14 -22.48
C LYS A 268 -17.21 -13.54 -23.32
N ALA A 269 -17.39 -12.32 -23.83
CA ALA A 269 -16.37 -11.63 -24.59
C ALA A 269 -15.07 -11.41 -23.78
N LEU A 270 -15.20 -11.07 -22.48
CA LEU A 270 -14.04 -10.96 -21.58
C LEU A 270 -13.33 -12.31 -21.40
N ALA A 271 -14.09 -13.39 -21.15
CA ALA A 271 -13.50 -14.71 -20.96
C ALA A 271 -12.78 -15.21 -22.22
N GLU A 272 -13.29 -14.88 -23.40
CA GLU A 272 -12.67 -15.23 -24.69
C GLU A 272 -11.33 -14.51 -24.92
N LEU A 273 -11.13 -13.28 -24.41
CA LEU A 273 -9.81 -12.61 -24.47
C LEU A 273 -8.72 -13.42 -23.76
N TYR A 274 -9.06 -13.99 -22.61
CA TYR A 274 -8.10 -14.84 -21.86
C TYR A 274 -7.95 -16.22 -22.50
N ALA A 275 -9.03 -16.78 -23.04
CA ALA A 275 -9.05 -18.11 -23.61
C ALA A 275 -8.36 -18.22 -24.98
N ASP A 276 -8.38 -17.16 -25.80
CA ASP A 276 -7.75 -17.18 -27.12
C ASP A 276 -6.22 -17.24 -27.00
N PRO A 277 -5.56 -18.31 -27.46
CA PRO A 277 -4.11 -18.46 -27.34
C PRO A 277 -3.31 -17.45 -28.18
N LYS A 278 -3.95 -16.77 -29.15
CA LYS A 278 -3.30 -15.77 -29.99
C LYS A 278 -3.31 -14.36 -29.38
N VAL A 279 -4.11 -14.13 -28.36
CA VAL A 279 -4.26 -12.84 -27.71
C VAL A 279 -3.33 -12.72 -26.52
N LYS A 280 -2.43 -11.76 -26.53
CA LYS A 280 -1.61 -11.39 -25.39
C LYS A 280 -2.39 -10.46 -24.48
N VAL A 281 -2.51 -10.81 -23.19
CA VAL A 281 -3.35 -10.11 -22.24
C VAL A 281 -2.53 -9.51 -21.10
N MET A 282 -2.65 -8.20 -20.89
CA MET A 282 -2.26 -7.54 -19.66
C MET A 282 -3.48 -7.29 -18.78
N SER A 283 -3.42 -7.75 -17.55
CA SER A 283 -4.42 -7.42 -16.52
C SER A 283 -3.84 -6.37 -15.60
N PHE A 284 -4.50 -5.22 -15.50
CA PHE A 284 -4.16 -4.15 -14.57
C PHE A 284 -5.18 -4.03 -13.46
N TRP A 285 -4.74 -3.86 -12.22
CA TRP A 285 -5.63 -3.55 -11.10
C TRP A 285 -5.01 -2.55 -10.13
N THR A 286 -5.91 -1.87 -9.41
CA THR A 286 -5.55 -0.92 -8.36
C THR A 286 -6.42 -1.14 -7.11
N MET A 287 -6.80 -0.06 -6.45
CA MET A 287 -7.49 -0.11 -5.16
C MET A 287 -8.94 -0.61 -5.23
N GLY A 288 -9.61 -0.49 -6.37
CA GLY A 288 -10.95 -1.08 -6.55
C GLY A 288 -10.97 -2.60 -6.44
N PHE A 289 -9.83 -3.22 -6.71
CA PHE A 289 -9.62 -4.66 -6.64
C PHE A 289 -8.94 -5.11 -5.33
N ASN A 290 -8.03 -4.29 -4.80
CA ASN A 290 -7.26 -4.62 -3.60
C ASN A 290 -7.98 -4.29 -2.29
N GLN A 291 -8.72 -3.16 -2.25
CA GLN A 291 -9.32 -2.63 -1.02
C GLN A 291 -10.68 -3.27 -0.74
N HIS A 292 -10.69 -4.56 -0.50
CA HIS A 292 -11.86 -5.26 0.01
C HIS A 292 -11.48 -6.49 0.86
N THR A 293 -12.44 -7.03 1.61
CA THR A 293 -12.21 -8.08 2.61
C THR A 293 -11.79 -9.43 2.05
N ARG A 294 -11.74 -9.56 0.72
CA ARG A 294 -11.23 -10.73 -0.02
C ARG A 294 -10.24 -10.30 -1.11
N GLY A 295 -9.52 -9.19 -0.89
CA GLY A 295 -8.57 -8.65 -1.85
C GLY A 295 -7.41 -9.60 -2.18
N VAL A 296 -6.93 -10.36 -1.21
CA VAL A 296 -5.91 -11.40 -1.44
C VAL A 296 -6.45 -12.50 -2.35
N TRP A 297 -7.67 -12.95 -2.12
CA TRP A 297 -8.31 -13.95 -2.98
C TRP A 297 -8.48 -13.45 -4.41
N ALA A 298 -8.92 -12.22 -4.58
CA ALA A 298 -9.04 -11.60 -5.90
C ALA A 298 -7.69 -11.61 -6.64
N ASN A 299 -6.60 -11.26 -5.95
CA ASN A 299 -5.25 -11.34 -6.51
C ASN A 299 -4.86 -12.78 -6.88
N ASN A 300 -5.10 -13.77 -6.02
CA ASN A 300 -4.83 -15.16 -6.37
C ASN A 300 -5.63 -15.63 -7.59
N MET A 301 -6.91 -15.22 -7.69
CA MET A 301 -7.79 -15.61 -8.78
C MET A 301 -7.40 -14.98 -10.12
N ILE A 302 -6.91 -13.73 -10.14
CA ILE A 302 -6.41 -13.15 -11.40
C ILE A 302 -5.15 -13.87 -11.88
N TYR A 303 -4.28 -14.30 -10.96
CA TYR A 303 -3.15 -15.15 -11.33
C TYR A 303 -3.61 -16.51 -11.87
N ASN A 304 -4.68 -17.11 -11.32
CA ASN A 304 -5.21 -18.37 -11.80
C ASN A 304 -5.50 -18.34 -13.32
N ILE A 305 -6.19 -17.30 -13.80
CA ILE A 305 -6.57 -17.21 -15.22
C ILE A 305 -5.36 -16.98 -16.14
N HIS A 306 -4.33 -16.29 -15.69
CA HIS A 306 -3.06 -16.16 -16.41
C HIS A 306 -2.28 -17.48 -16.39
N LEU A 307 -2.23 -18.20 -15.27
CA LEU A 307 -1.53 -19.46 -15.14
C LEU A 307 -2.18 -20.59 -15.93
N LEU A 308 -3.52 -20.69 -15.92
CA LEU A 308 -4.27 -21.69 -16.69
C LEU A 308 -3.98 -21.60 -18.20
N THR A 309 -3.73 -20.40 -18.70
CA THR A 309 -3.47 -20.15 -20.13
C THR A 309 -1.99 -20.01 -20.46
N GLY A 310 -1.12 -19.99 -19.44
CA GLY A 310 0.32 -19.76 -19.62
C GLY A 310 0.68 -18.33 -20.05
N LYS A 311 -0.25 -17.37 -19.92
CA LYS A 311 -0.07 -15.96 -20.33
C LYS A 311 0.59 -15.16 -19.22
N ILE A 312 1.86 -15.43 -18.95
CA ILE A 312 2.57 -14.86 -17.82
C ILE A 312 4.08 -14.78 -18.08
N SER A 313 4.71 -13.76 -17.53
CA SER A 313 6.16 -13.54 -17.59
C SER A 313 6.75 -13.51 -19.01
N GLU A 314 6.04 -12.92 -19.93
CA GLU A 314 6.52 -12.73 -21.31
C GLU A 314 5.98 -11.41 -21.88
N PRO A 315 6.64 -10.84 -22.90
CA PRO A 315 6.21 -9.55 -23.47
C PRO A 315 4.74 -9.54 -23.85
N GLY A 316 3.98 -8.61 -23.24
CA GLY A 316 2.55 -8.41 -23.47
C GLY A 316 1.60 -9.35 -22.71
N ASN A 317 2.11 -10.33 -21.98
CA ASN A 317 1.33 -11.25 -21.14
C ASN A 317 1.73 -11.11 -19.68
N SER A 318 1.00 -10.31 -18.93
CA SER A 318 1.33 -10.05 -17.51
C SER A 318 0.12 -9.68 -16.68
N PRO A 319 -0.07 -10.31 -15.52
CA PRO A 319 -0.88 -9.75 -14.45
C PRO A 319 -0.06 -8.65 -13.75
N PHE A 320 -0.60 -7.42 -13.69
CA PHE A 320 0.15 -6.26 -13.25
C PHE A 320 -0.60 -5.43 -12.21
N SER A 321 -0.12 -5.45 -10.99
CA SER A 321 -0.60 -4.61 -9.89
C SER A 321 -0.01 -3.19 -10.02
N LEU A 322 -0.87 -2.18 -10.17
CA LEU A 322 -0.48 -0.78 -10.30
C LEU A 322 -0.41 -0.09 -8.94
N THR A 323 0.79 0.13 -8.44
CA THR A 323 1.02 0.89 -7.21
C THR A 323 0.86 2.39 -7.49
N GLY A 324 0.18 3.11 -6.60
CA GLY A 324 -0.07 4.55 -6.77
C GLY A 324 1.03 5.44 -6.21
N GLN A 325 1.61 5.08 -5.06
CA GLN A 325 2.67 5.87 -4.43
C GLN A 325 4.03 5.57 -5.06
N PRO A 326 4.94 6.58 -5.12
CA PRO A 326 6.18 6.46 -5.89
C PRO A 326 7.16 5.41 -5.36
N SER A 327 7.09 5.09 -4.06
CA SER A 327 8.00 4.13 -3.42
C SER A 327 7.30 3.16 -2.45
N ALA A 328 6.01 2.89 -2.63
CA ALA A 328 5.35 1.87 -1.79
C ALA A 328 5.93 0.47 -2.04
N CYS A 329 6.44 0.19 -3.24
CA CYS A 329 7.25 -0.99 -3.51
C CYS A 329 8.57 -0.92 -2.76
N GLY A 330 9.39 0.09 -3.03
CA GLY A 330 10.72 0.24 -2.40
C GLY A 330 10.69 0.25 -0.88
N THR A 331 9.69 0.85 -0.25
CA THR A 331 9.64 1.00 1.22
C THR A 331 8.85 -0.11 1.93
N ALA A 332 7.59 -0.33 1.54
CA ALA A 332 6.73 -1.27 2.25
C ALA A 332 7.05 -2.72 1.91
N ARG A 333 7.30 -2.99 0.62
CA ARG A 333 7.44 -4.35 0.09
C ARG A 333 8.90 -4.80 0.09
N GLU A 334 9.82 -4.01 -0.46
CA GLU A 334 11.24 -4.38 -0.62
C GLU A 334 12.05 -4.21 0.67
N VAL A 335 12.06 -3.02 1.31
CA VAL A 335 12.76 -2.85 2.60
C VAL A 335 11.97 -3.37 3.80
N GLY A 336 10.72 -3.74 3.61
CA GLY A 336 9.94 -4.50 4.57
C GLY A 336 9.42 -3.71 5.77
N THR A 337 8.85 -2.51 5.55
CA THR A 337 8.29 -1.70 6.65
C THR A 337 6.93 -2.18 7.17
N PHE A 338 6.32 -3.19 6.55
CA PHE A 338 5.17 -3.88 7.15
C PHE A 338 5.53 -4.51 8.49
N SER A 339 4.58 -4.51 9.43
CA SER A 339 4.78 -5.02 10.79
C SER A 339 5.25 -6.47 10.88
N HIS A 340 5.00 -7.27 9.85
CA HIS A 340 5.38 -8.68 9.76
C HIS A 340 6.64 -8.93 8.92
N ARG A 341 7.17 -7.91 8.23
CA ARG A 341 8.25 -8.06 7.25
C ARG A 341 9.63 -7.61 7.77
N LEU A 342 10.63 -8.14 7.10
CA LEU A 342 12.04 -7.72 7.09
C LEU A 342 12.43 -7.48 5.62
N PRO A 343 13.61 -6.90 5.32
CA PRO A 343 14.01 -6.63 3.94
C PRO A 343 14.02 -7.89 3.05
N ALA A 344 13.84 -7.69 1.74
CA ALA A 344 13.88 -8.71 0.70
C ALA A 344 12.92 -9.90 0.94
N ASP A 345 11.64 -9.57 1.14
CA ASP A 345 10.54 -10.54 1.38
C ASP A 345 10.67 -11.42 2.63
N MET A 346 11.66 -11.14 3.49
CA MET A 346 11.81 -11.86 4.75
C MET A 346 10.70 -11.52 5.74
N ALA A 347 10.46 -12.39 6.71
CA ALA A 347 9.42 -12.23 7.72
C ALA A 347 9.95 -12.38 9.14
N VAL A 348 9.44 -11.58 10.07
CA VAL A 348 9.83 -11.62 11.49
C VAL A 348 9.50 -12.96 12.16
N THR A 349 8.48 -13.66 11.69
CA THR A 349 8.07 -14.98 12.20
C THR A 349 9.06 -16.10 11.88
N ASN A 350 9.90 -15.92 10.87
CA ASN A 350 10.86 -16.93 10.44
C ASN A 350 12.21 -16.74 11.18
N PRO A 351 12.65 -17.69 12.00
CA PRO A 351 13.89 -17.57 12.78
C PRO A 351 15.14 -17.43 11.90
N LYS A 352 15.17 -18.06 10.72
CA LYS A 352 16.28 -17.92 9.77
C LYS A 352 16.36 -16.50 9.21
N HIS A 353 15.22 -15.89 8.91
CA HIS A 353 15.15 -14.53 8.41
C HIS A 353 15.60 -13.50 9.46
N ARG A 354 15.22 -13.69 10.72
CA ARG A 354 15.72 -12.86 11.82
C ARG A 354 17.24 -13.00 11.97
N ALA A 355 17.76 -14.22 11.95
CA ALA A 355 19.20 -14.46 12.07
C ALA A 355 20.02 -13.81 10.92
N ILE A 356 19.53 -13.89 9.69
CA ILE A 356 20.14 -13.20 8.53
C ILE A 356 20.13 -11.70 8.75
N THR A 357 18.99 -11.13 9.15
CA THR A 357 18.83 -9.69 9.39
C THR A 357 19.76 -9.21 10.52
N GLU A 358 19.77 -9.89 11.65
CA GLU A 358 20.63 -9.56 12.80
C GLU A 358 22.11 -9.62 12.43
N LYS A 359 22.50 -10.60 11.60
CA LYS A 359 23.88 -10.71 11.09
C LYS A 359 24.25 -9.52 10.19
N ILE A 360 23.40 -9.15 9.22
CA ILE A 360 23.66 -8.00 8.33
C ILE A 360 23.71 -6.70 9.13
N TRP A 361 22.82 -6.53 10.09
CA TRP A 361 22.77 -5.35 10.96
C TRP A 361 23.83 -5.35 12.07
N LYS A 362 24.65 -6.41 12.16
CA LYS A 362 25.69 -6.61 13.21
C LYS A 362 25.11 -6.55 14.63
N LEU A 363 24.00 -7.23 14.83
CA LEU A 363 23.27 -7.25 16.10
C LEU A 363 23.32 -8.65 16.73
N PRO A 364 23.21 -8.74 18.08
CA PRO A 364 23.14 -10.02 18.77
C PRO A 364 21.84 -10.77 18.44
N GLU A 365 21.91 -12.09 18.46
CA GLU A 365 20.75 -12.96 18.25
C GLU A 365 19.65 -12.69 19.30
N GLY A 366 18.40 -12.53 18.81
CA GLY A 366 17.23 -12.23 19.62
C GLY A 366 16.94 -10.73 19.76
N THR A 367 17.63 -9.87 19.01
CA THR A 367 17.31 -8.43 18.95
C THR A 367 15.93 -8.21 18.35
N ILE A 368 15.60 -8.89 17.25
CA ILE A 368 14.32 -8.74 16.55
C ILE A 368 13.25 -9.61 17.20
N GLN A 369 12.10 -9.03 17.51
CA GLN A 369 10.94 -9.75 18.05
C GLN A 369 10.36 -10.72 17.01
N GLU A 370 9.91 -11.89 17.47
CA GLU A 370 9.40 -12.96 16.60
C GLU A 370 7.95 -12.80 16.14
N LYS A 371 7.17 -12.01 16.88
CA LYS A 371 5.75 -11.78 16.56
C LYS A 371 5.59 -10.55 15.67
N PRO A 372 4.68 -10.58 14.68
CA PRO A 372 4.31 -9.39 13.95
C PRO A 372 3.81 -8.30 14.89
N GLY A 373 4.13 -7.04 14.59
CA GLY A 373 3.53 -5.90 15.29
C GLY A 373 2.09 -5.64 14.85
N PHE A 374 1.49 -4.61 15.44
CA PHE A 374 0.16 -4.15 15.07
C PHE A 374 0.17 -3.54 13.65
N HIS A 375 -0.72 -4.00 12.78
CA HIS A 375 -0.93 -3.39 11.48
C HIS A 375 -1.71 -2.07 11.60
N ALA A 376 -1.78 -1.28 10.53
CA ALA A 376 -2.30 0.09 10.56
C ALA A 376 -3.66 0.27 11.24
N VAL A 377 -4.64 -0.61 10.97
CA VAL A 377 -5.96 -0.55 11.62
C VAL A 377 -5.86 -0.90 13.10
N ASP A 378 -5.09 -1.94 13.43
CA ASP A 378 -4.88 -2.31 14.83
C ASP A 378 -4.10 -1.26 15.62
N GLN A 379 -3.13 -0.56 15.01
CA GLN A 379 -2.45 0.55 15.67
C GLN A 379 -3.45 1.62 16.12
N SER A 380 -4.43 1.97 15.27
CA SER A 380 -5.50 2.91 15.64
C SER A 380 -6.35 2.39 16.80
N ARG A 381 -6.75 1.11 16.76
CA ARG A 381 -7.48 0.42 17.82
C ARG A 381 -6.68 0.37 19.12
N LYS A 382 -5.39 0.06 19.05
CA LYS A 382 -4.48 -0.02 20.20
C LYS A 382 -4.16 1.34 20.82
N LEU A 383 -4.15 2.42 20.05
CA LEU A 383 -4.12 3.78 20.57
C LEU A 383 -5.39 4.10 21.38
N LYS A 384 -6.56 3.82 20.83
CA LYS A 384 -7.85 3.99 21.52
C LYS A 384 -7.92 3.16 22.80
N ASP A 385 -7.48 1.91 22.74
CA ASP A 385 -7.50 0.97 23.85
C ASP A 385 -6.41 1.26 24.90
N GLY A 386 -5.53 2.25 24.67
CA GLY A 386 -4.47 2.68 25.59
C GLY A 386 -3.26 1.73 25.68
N VAL A 387 -3.10 0.81 24.74
CA VAL A 387 -1.93 -0.07 24.64
C VAL A 387 -0.73 0.68 24.05
N LEU A 388 -0.92 1.34 22.91
CA LEU A 388 0.06 2.27 22.37
C LEU A 388 0.00 3.58 23.13
N LYS A 389 1.15 4.06 23.61
CA LYS A 389 1.32 5.30 24.38
C LYS A 389 1.98 6.40 23.58
N VAL A 390 2.87 6.04 22.64
CA VAL A 390 3.52 6.96 21.72
C VAL A 390 3.33 6.48 20.29
N TYR A 391 2.97 7.40 19.41
CA TYR A 391 2.70 7.12 18.02
C TYR A 391 3.31 8.18 17.11
N TRP A 392 4.25 7.77 16.28
CA TRP A 392 4.90 8.66 15.33
C TRP A 392 4.44 8.36 13.91
N THR A 393 3.76 9.33 13.31
CA THR A 393 3.30 9.26 11.92
C THR A 393 4.21 10.14 11.05
N GLN A 394 4.79 9.57 10.00
CA GLN A 394 5.62 10.31 9.04
C GLN A 394 5.00 10.33 7.65
N VAL A 395 4.92 11.52 7.07
CA VAL A 395 4.49 11.84 5.69
C VAL A 395 3.25 11.08 5.22
N THR A 396 2.27 10.95 6.13
CA THR A 396 0.97 10.35 5.82
C THR A 396 -0.14 11.01 6.62
N ASN A 397 -1.30 11.23 5.96
CA ASN A 397 -2.44 11.95 6.52
C ASN A 397 -3.54 10.96 6.95
N ASN A 398 -3.22 10.10 7.94
CA ASN A 398 -4.08 8.99 8.35
C ASN A 398 -5.41 9.42 8.96
N MET A 399 -5.47 10.59 9.62
CA MET A 399 -6.71 11.15 10.18
C MET A 399 -7.74 11.47 9.10
N GLN A 400 -7.30 11.77 7.88
CA GLN A 400 -8.18 11.95 6.72
C GLN A 400 -8.35 10.66 5.90
N ALA A 401 -7.30 9.87 5.75
CA ALA A 401 -7.26 8.71 4.85
C ALA A 401 -7.64 7.39 5.52
N GLY A 402 -7.56 7.28 6.84
CA GLY A 402 -7.88 6.04 7.57
C GLY A 402 -9.39 5.83 7.72
N PRO A 403 -9.85 4.57 7.91
CA PRO A 403 -11.26 4.25 8.02
C PRO A 403 -11.81 4.53 9.42
N ASN A 404 -13.13 4.69 9.53
CA ASN A 404 -13.84 4.80 10.81
C ASN A 404 -13.20 5.82 11.77
N VAL A 405 -12.94 7.03 11.23
CA VAL A 405 -12.16 8.07 11.94
C VAL A 405 -12.74 8.41 13.29
N MET A 406 -14.09 8.53 13.39
CA MET A 406 -14.75 9.01 14.60
C MET A 406 -14.75 8.00 15.74
N GLN A 407 -14.82 6.72 15.41
CA GLN A 407 -14.93 5.68 16.45
C GLN A 407 -13.58 5.03 16.79
N GLU A 408 -12.62 4.99 15.85
CA GLU A 408 -11.37 4.26 16.05
C GLU A 408 -10.11 5.12 16.02
N ILE A 409 -10.00 6.12 15.14
CA ILE A 409 -8.75 6.90 15.00
C ILE A 409 -8.72 8.08 15.95
N LEU A 410 -9.69 8.99 15.85
CA LEU A 410 -9.72 10.22 16.63
C LEU A 410 -9.71 9.99 18.16
N PRO A 411 -10.47 9.01 18.71
CA PRO A 411 -10.41 8.77 20.15
C PRO A 411 -9.03 8.35 20.65
N GLY A 412 -8.29 7.55 19.89
CA GLY A 412 -6.93 7.14 20.24
C GLY A 412 -5.93 8.30 20.19
N TRP A 413 -6.00 9.09 19.13
CA TRP A 413 -5.12 10.27 18.96
C TRP A 413 -5.34 11.32 20.03
N ARG A 414 -6.57 11.49 20.49
CA ARG A 414 -6.93 12.49 21.52
C ARG A 414 -6.98 11.91 22.94
N ASN A 415 -6.66 10.61 23.12
CA ASN A 415 -6.56 10.00 24.43
C ASN A 415 -5.51 10.75 25.28
N PRO A 416 -5.85 11.19 26.51
CA PRO A 416 -4.89 11.90 27.39
C PRO A 416 -3.60 11.14 27.68
N GLU A 417 -3.65 9.82 27.63
CA GLU A 417 -2.48 8.94 27.90
C GLU A 417 -1.59 8.69 26.69
N THR A 418 -1.96 9.18 25.51
CA THR A 418 -1.16 9.01 24.29
C THR A 418 -0.41 10.28 23.94
N PHE A 419 0.74 10.13 23.30
CA PHE A 419 1.50 11.22 22.67
C PHE A 419 1.67 10.96 21.19
N VAL A 420 1.11 11.83 20.35
CA VAL A 420 1.08 11.66 18.89
C VAL A 420 1.97 12.68 18.21
N ILE A 421 2.91 12.19 17.41
CA ILE A 421 3.87 12.97 16.65
C ILE A 421 3.52 12.84 15.17
N VAL A 422 3.49 13.95 14.44
CA VAL A 422 3.30 13.97 12.99
C VAL A 422 4.44 14.72 12.32
N SER A 423 5.18 14.05 11.46
CA SER A 423 6.14 14.67 10.54
C SER A 423 5.45 14.85 9.20
N ASP A 424 5.30 16.09 8.76
CA ASP A 424 4.67 16.40 7.48
C ASP A 424 5.21 17.72 6.89
N VAL A 425 4.88 17.94 5.65
CA VAL A 425 5.26 19.13 4.88
C VAL A 425 4.30 20.31 5.15
N TYR A 426 3.03 19.98 5.37
CA TYR A 426 1.93 20.93 5.55
C TYR A 426 1.07 20.58 6.78
N PRO A 427 0.33 21.54 7.34
CA PRO A 427 -0.58 21.31 8.46
C PRO A 427 -1.84 20.54 8.00
N THR A 428 -1.66 19.26 7.72
CA THR A 428 -2.71 18.33 7.34
C THR A 428 -3.71 18.08 8.47
N VAL A 429 -4.83 17.42 8.20
CA VAL A 429 -5.79 16.99 9.23
C VAL A 429 -5.09 16.18 10.33
N SER A 430 -4.16 15.31 9.97
CA SER A 430 -3.35 14.56 10.92
C SER A 430 -2.45 15.46 11.75
N ALA A 431 -1.73 16.38 11.12
CA ALA A 431 -0.86 17.31 11.83
C ALA A 431 -1.66 18.17 12.84
N GLN A 432 -2.82 18.66 12.44
CA GLN A 432 -3.69 19.44 13.34
C GLN A 432 -4.25 18.64 14.52
N ALA A 433 -4.36 17.33 14.39
CA ALA A 433 -4.80 16.45 15.49
C ALA A 433 -3.65 15.94 16.39
N ALA A 434 -2.40 16.16 16.01
CA ALA A 434 -1.21 15.74 16.74
C ALA A 434 -0.94 16.56 18.01
N ASP A 435 0.00 16.07 18.81
CA ASP A 435 0.55 16.79 19.97
C ASP A 435 1.82 17.55 19.60
N LEU A 436 2.65 16.97 18.73
CA LEU A 436 3.87 17.54 18.18
C LEU A 436 3.88 17.41 16.67
N ILE A 437 4.21 18.50 15.97
CA ILE A 437 4.39 18.53 14.52
C ILE A 437 5.86 18.78 14.22
N LEU A 438 6.45 17.95 13.34
CA LEU A 438 7.82 18.09 12.86
C LEU A 438 7.80 18.43 11.37
N PRO A 439 8.54 19.48 10.94
CA PRO A 439 8.55 19.93 9.55
C PRO A 439 9.43 19.02 8.70
N SER A 440 8.85 18.37 7.66
CA SER A 440 9.56 17.48 6.76
C SER A 440 10.01 18.15 5.47
N ALA A 441 11.17 17.72 4.97
CA ALA A 441 11.65 18.05 3.64
C ALA A 441 10.90 17.26 2.56
N MET A 442 10.60 17.90 1.44
CA MET A 442 10.01 17.26 0.25
C MET A 442 11.05 16.46 -0.54
N TRP A 443 10.57 15.64 -1.48
CA TRP A 443 11.40 14.73 -2.28
C TRP A 443 12.59 15.39 -2.99
N VAL A 444 12.47 16.57 -3.57
CA VAL A 444 13.58 17.27 -4.24
C VAL A 444 14.48 18.07 -3.29
N GLU A 445 14.09 18.20 -2.03
CA GLU A 445 14.81 18.89 -0.97
C GLU A 445 15.77 17.96 -0.22
N LYS A 446 15.88 16.71 -0.67
CA LYS A 446 16.76 15.64 -0.16
C LYS A 446 17.22 14.74 -1.28
N GLU A 447 18.32 14.03 -1.09
CA GLU A 447 18.70 12.93 -1.97
C GLU A 447 17.75 11.75 -1.75
N GLY A 448 17.37 11.05 -2.80
CA GLY A 448 16.38 10.00 -2.68
C GLY A 448 16.49 8.87 -3.67
N ALA A 449 15.83 7.75 -3.32
CA ALA A 449 15.61 6.61 -4.19
C ALA A 449 14.18 6.10 -4.01
N TYR A 450 13.52 5.76 -5.14
CA TYR A 450 12.19 5.15 -5.16
C TYR A 450 12.23 3.80 -5.88
N GLY A 451 11.48 2.83 -5.36
CA GLY A 451 11.17 1.58 -6.06
C GLY A 451 9.72 1.61 -6.56
N ASN A 452 9.53 1.49 -7.89
CA ASN A 452 8.21 1.57 -8.52
C ASN A 452 7.54 0.20 -8.73
N ALA A 453 6.33 0.20 -9.32
CA ALA A 453 5.52 -1.01 -9.52
C ALA A 453 6.10 -2.01 -10.53
N GLU A 454 7.06 -1.64 -11.38
CA GLU A 454 7.77 -2.55 -12.28
C GLU A 454 9.13 -3.02 -11.73
N ARG A 455 9.32 -2.94 -10.41
CA ARG A 455 10.59 -3.29 -9.73
C ARG A 455 11.76 -2.40 -10.12
N ARG A 456 11.51 -1.20 -10.66
CA ARG A 456 12.56 -0.25 -11.06
C ARG A 456 12.94 0.63 -9.89
N THR A 457 14.21 0.60 -9.51
CA THR A 457 14.81 1.49 -8.52
C THR A 457 15.40 2.70 -9.21
N GLN A 458 15.00 3.91 -8.80
CA GLN A 458 15.36 5.19 -9.42
C GLN A 458 15.90 6.17 -8.38
N PHE A 459 17.04 6.79 -8.68
CA PHE A 459 17.73 7.72 -7.79
C PHE A 459 17.65 9.16 -8.29
N TRP A 460 17.77 10.10 -7.35
CA TRP A 460 17.99 11.53 -7.62
C TRP A 460 18.86 12.17 -6.54
N HIS A 461 19.61 13.20 -6.92
CA HIS A 461 20.35 14.04 -5.97
C HIS A 461 19.44 15.10 -5.35
N GLN A 462 19.84 15.65 -4.20
CA GLN A 462 19.19 16.83 -3.66
C GLN A 462 19.32 17.99 -4.64
N LEU A 463 18.21 18.64 -4.99
CA LEU A 463 18.15 19.71 -5.99
C LEU A 463 18.02 21.10 -5.36
N VAL A 464 17.32 21.20 -4.23
CA VAL A 464 17.06 22.44 -3.52
C VAL A 464 17.15 22.24 -2.01
N THR A 465 17.36 23.33 -1.28
CA THR A 465 17.35 23.32 0.19
C THR A 465 15.92 23.39 0.71
N ALA A 466 15.62 22.60 1.75
CA ALA A 466 14.35 22.68 2.46
C ALA A 466 14.18 24.05 3.15
N PRO A 467 12.97 24.63 3.21
CA PRO A 467 12.75 25.93 3.81
C PRO A 467 12.84 25.88 5.35
N GLY A 468 13.39 26.96 5.94
CA GLY A 468 13.51 27.10 7.38
C GLY A 468 14.28 25.97 8.05
N GLU A 469 13.71 25.39 9.08
CA GLU A 469 14.30 24.27 9.84
C GLU A 469 13.75 22.91 9.41
N ALA A 470 13.06 22.82 8.28
CA ALA A 470 12.55 21.53 7.77
C ALA A 470 13.70 20.55 7.49
N ARG A 471 13.53 19.30 7.91
CA ARG A 471 14.53 18.22 7.79
C ARG A 471 13.91 16.99 7.14
N SER A 472 14.72 16.20 6.45
CA SER A 472 14.25 14.92 5.91
C SER A 472 13.80 13.98 7.01
N ASP A 473 12.93 13.05 6.66
CA ASP A 473 12.50 12.00 7.58
C ASP A 473 13.67 11.12 8.00
N LEU A 474 14.66 10.92 7.12
CA LEU A 474 15.91 10.23 7.44
C LEU A 474 16.68 10.94 8.56
N TRP A 475 16.89 12.26 8.43
CA TRP A 475 17.57 13.04 9.46
C TRP A 475 16.84 12.94 10.80
N GLN A 476 15.50 13.06 10.79
CA GLN A 476 14.69 12.99 12.01
C GLN A 476 14.86 11.65 12.73
N LEU A 477 14.83 10.54 11.99
CA LEU A 477 14.99 9.20 12.55
C LEU A 477 16.40 8.97 13.13
N VAL A 478 17.41 9.32 12.35
CA VAL A 478 18.81 9.04 12.72
C VAL A 478 19.28 9.97 13.83
N GLU A 479 18.91 11.26 13.79
CA GLU A 479 19.24 12.21 14.87
C GLU A 479 18.55 11.84 16.18
N PHE A 480 17.26 11.46 16.12
CA PHE A 480 16.52 11.02 17.30
C PHE A 480 17.12 9.77 17.95
N SER A 481 17.71 8.87 17.18
CA SER A 481 18.36 7.67 17.71
C SER A 481 19.55 7.95 18.65
N LYS A 482 20.16 9.13 18.56
CA LYS A 482 21.23 9.56 19.46
C LYS A 482 20.77 9.80 20.91
N ARG A 483 19.47 9.98 21.13
CA ARG A 483 18.86 10.27 22.44
C ARG A 483 18.73 9.04 23.35
N PHE A 484 18.99 7.83 22.84
CA PHE A 484 18.80 6.59 23.57
C PHE A 484 20.10 5.82 23.70
N ARG A 485 20.48 5.53 24.93
CA ARG A 485 21.52 4.54 25.19
C ARG A 485 20.95 3.14 25.06
N VAL A 486 21.74 2.22 24.57
CA VAL A 486 21.28 0.83 24.34
C VAL A 486 20.85 0.17 25.66
N ASP A 487 21.55 0.44 26.77
CA ASP A 487 21.25 -0.10 28.09
C ASP A 487 19.95 0.48 28.73
N GLU A 488 19.41 1.56 28.19
CA GLU A 488 18.11 2.12 28.58
C GLU A 488 16.93 1.44 27.86
N VAL A 489 17.21 0.81 26.72
CA VAL A 489 16.17 0.29 25.81
C VAL A 489 16.19 -1.23 25.72
N TRP A 490 17.37 -1.86 25.70
CA TRP A 490 17.51 -3.29 25.56
C TRP A 490 17.52 -3.99 26.92
N PRO A 491 16.90 -5.20 27.01
CA PRO A 491 16.96 -5.98 28.26
C PRO A 491 18.39 -6.46 28.55
N ALA A 492 18.71 -6.59 29.81
CA ALA A 492 20.04 -7.00 30.30
C ALA A 492 20.51 -8.34 29.69
N GLU A 493 19.58 -9.27 29.46
CA GLU A 493 19.87 -10.55 28.81
C GLU A 493 20.40 -10.38 27.40
N LEU A 494 19.83 -9.46 26.61
CA LEU A 494 20.31 -9.17 25.25
C LEU A 494 21.67 -8.48 25.29
N LEU A 495 21.84 -7.51 26.19
CA LEU A 495 23.12 -6.80 26.39
C LEU A 495 24.25 -7.73 26.82
N SER A 496 23.97 -8.81 27.55
CA SER A 496 24.98 -9.80 27.94
C SER A 496 25.60 -10.51 26.73
N LYS A 497 24.91 -10.55 25.61
CA LYS A 497 25.40 -11.11 24.34
C LYS A 497 26.26 -10.13 23.51
N ALA A 498 26.18 -8.83 23.81
CA ALA A 498 26.93 -7.76 23.16
C ALA A 498 27.34 -6.69 24.18
N PRO A 499 28.22 -7.04 25.16
CA PRO A 499 28.59 -6.14 26.25
C PRO A 499 29.28 -4.85 25.77
N GLU A 500 29.86 -4.86 24.58
CA GLU A 500 30.46 -3.71 23.92
C GLU A 500 29.46 -2.61 23.52
N PHE A 501 28.16 -2.90 23.56
CA PHE A 501 27.09 -1.93 23.24
C PHE A 501 26.60 -1.16 24.46
N LYS A 502 26.95 -1.57 25.67
CA LYS A 502 26.38 -1.05 26.92
C LYS A 502 26.40 0.47 27.03
N ASP A 503 27.50 1.10 26.63
CA ASP A 503 27.69 2.57 26.78
C ASP A 503 27.45 3.32 25.45
N LYS A 504 26.96 2.62 24.42
CA LYS A 504 26.65 3.18 23.10
C LYS A 504 25.22 3.65 22.98
N THR A 505 24.98 4.60 22.08
CA THR A 505 23.64 5.01 21.69
C THR A 505 23.08 4.09 20.60
N LEU A 506 21.76 4.16 20.36
CA LEU A 506 21.14 3.48 19.21
C LEU A 506 21.76 3.96 17.89
N PHE A 507 22.12 5.25 17.80
CA PHE A 507 22.85 5.79 16.64
C PHE A 507 24.16 5.04 16.40
N ASP A 508 24.97 4.87 17.44
CA ASP A 508 26.27 4.19 17.32
C ASP A 508 26.13 2.75 16.86
N VAL A 509 25.11 2.03 17.35
CA VAL A 509 24.92 0.60 17.06
C VAL A 509 24.27 0.39 15.70
N LEU A 510 23.32 1.24 15.31
CA LEU A 510 22.53 1.04 14.09
C LEU A 510 23.08 1.78 12.86
N PHE A 511 23.64 2.97 13.04
CA PHE A 511 23.99 3.86 11.94
C PHE A 511 25.49 4.23 11.88
N LYS A 512 26.23 4.01 12.97
CA LYS A 512 27.68 4.19 13.03
C LYS A 512 28.38 2.87 13.39
N ASN A 513 28.01 1.81 12.70
CA ASN A 513 28.35 0.42 13.00
C ASN A 513 29.56 -0.12 12.19
N GLY A 514 30.30 0.77 11.51
CA GLY A 514 31.42 0.40 10.62
C GLY A 514 30.98 -0.18 9.27
N GLN A 515 29.69 -0.17 8.98
CA GLN A 515 29.14 -0.61 7.69
C GLN A 515 28.34 0.53 7.04
N VAL A 516 27.43 1.14 7.76
CA VAL A 516 26.63 2.29 7.26
C VAL A 516 27.52 3.53 7.14
N ASP A 517 28.44 3.75 8.06
CA ASP A 517 29.36 4.91 8.11
C ASP A 517 30.67 4.72 7.36
N ARG A 518 30.79 3.72 6.50
CA ARG A 518 32.05 3.40 5.78
C ARG A 518 32.36 4.29 4.58
N PHE A 519 31.37 5.04 4.07
CA PHE A 519 31.53 5.88 2.88
C PHE A 519 31.76 7.35 3.26
N SER A 520 32.78 7.97 2.64
CA SER A 520 33.11 9.39 2.86
C SER A 520 32.15 10.31 2.11
N ASN A 521 31.94 11.51 2.65
CA ASN A 521 31.25 12.59 1.93
C ASN A 521 31.96 13.03 0.66
N ASP A 522 33.25 12.75 0.51
CA ASP A 522 34.02 13.02 -0.71
C ASP A 522 33.53 12.20 -1.93
N GLU A 523 32.72 11.17 -1.68
CA GLU A 523 32.09 10.34 -2.72
C GLU A 523 30.81 10.96 -3.30
N ILE A 524 30.30 12.04 -2.69
CA ILE A 524 29.16 12.79 -3.22
C ILE A 524 29.60 13.47 -4.53
N ALA A 525 28.78 13.32 -5.58
CA ALA A 525 29.10 13.90 -6.89
C ALA A 525 29.28 15.41 -6.81
N GLU A 526 30.30 15.92 -7.51
CA GLU A 526 30.64 17.35 -7.52
C GLU A 526 29.44 18.22 -7.95
N GLY A 527 29.20 19.29 -7.22
CA GLY A 527 28.11 20.24 -7.46
C GLY A 527 26.78 19.90 -6.81
N TYR A 528 26.67 18.78 -6.06
CA TYR A 528 25.47 18.43 -5.33
C TYR A 528 25.67 18.61 -3.83
N ALA A 529 24.65 19.18 -3.15
CA ALA A 529 24.55 19.21 -1.71
C ALA A 529 23.93 17.90 -1.19
N ASN A 530 24.25 17.54 0.06
CA ASN A 530 23.61 16.45 0.78
C ASN A 530 23.60 16.78 2.27
N HIS A 531 22.49 17.34 2.73
CA HIS A 531 22.40 17.87 4.11
C HIS A 531 22.49 16.78 5.17
N GLU A 532 22.05 15.56 4.91
CA GLU A 532 22.18 14.44 5.84
C GLU A 532 23.65 14.01 5.97
N ALA A 533 24.33 13.88 4.86
CA ALA A 533 25.76 13.52 4.85
C ALA A 533 26.60 14.59 5.56
N GLU A 534 26.31 15.86 5.36
CA GLU A 534 26.94 16.97 6.09
C GLU A 534 26.66 16.88 7.60
N ALA A 535 25.42 16.61 8.00
CA ALA A 535 25.01 16.55 9.40
C ALA A 535 25.66 15.39 10.18
N PHE A 536 25.87 14.24 9.54
CA PHE A 536 26.41 13.05 10.19
C PHE A 536 27.91 12.83 9.93
N GLY A 537 28.50 13.53 8.96
CA GLY A 537 29.94 13.47 8.64
C GLY A 537 30.35 12.25 7.81
N PHE A 538 29.41 11.51 7.24
CA PHE A 538 29.63 10.39 6.31
C PHE A 538 28.45 10.24 5.35
N TYR A 539 28.65 9.55 4.23
CA TYR A 539 27.63 9.39 3.18
C TYR A 539 26.56 8.37 3.61
N LEU A 540 25.66 8.81 4.48
CA LEU A 540 24.64 8.00 5.16
C LEU A 540 23.75 7.23 4.19
N GLN A 541 23.23 7.90 3.14
CA GLN A 541 22.32 7.27 2.16
C GLN A 541 23.00 6.11 1.43
N LYS A 542 24.24 6.30 0.99
CA LYS A 542 25.04 5.25 0.35
C LYS A 542 25.27 4.07 1.31
N GLY A 543 25.62 4.36 2.54
CA GLY A 543 25.84 3.32 3.56
C GLY A 543 24.58 2.50 3.86
N LEU A 544 23.45 3.14 4.04
CA LEU A 544 22.16 2.47 4.27
C LEU A 544 21.72 1.63 3.05
N PHE A 545 21.87 2.17 1.84
CA PHE A 545 21.51 1.46 0.63
C PHE A 545 22.38 0.22 0.39
N GLU A 546 23.69 0.34 0.57
CA GLU A 546 24.63 -0.78 0.39
C GLU A 546 24.43 -1.86 1.47
N GLU A 547 24.09 -1.50 2.71
CA GLU A 547 23.71 -2.47 3.74
C GLU A 547 22.39 -3.18 3.38
N TYR A 548 21.40 -2.42 2.92
CA TYR A 548 20.14 -2.98 2.45
C TYR A 548 20.33 -3.93 1.26
N ALA A 549 21.16 -3.57 0.30
CA ALA A 549 21.41 -4.38 -0.89
C ALA A 549 22.02 -5.77 -0.57
N GLU A 550 22.67 -5.94 0.58
CA GLU A 550 23.21 -7.23 1.02
C GLU A 550 22.11 -8.29 1.24
N PHE A 551 20.89 -7.88 1.59
CA PHE A 551 19.75 -8.80 1.74
C PHE A 551 19.34 -9.48 0.45
N GLY A 552 19.48 -8.79 -0.67
CA GLY A 552 18.96 -9.22 -1.97
C GLY A 552 20.00 -9.83 -2.91
N ARG A 553 21.26 -9.40 -2.83
CA ARG A 553 22.33 -9.85 -3.72
C ARG A 553 22.59 -11.35 -3.61
N GLY A 554 22.44 -12.06 -4.73
CA GLY A 554 22.54 -13.54 -4.76
C GLY A 554 21.25 -14.26 -4.34
N HIS A 555 20.16 -13.54 -4.08
CA HIS A 555 18.88 -14.08 -3.60
C HIS A 555 17.69 -13.63 -4.45
N ALA A 556 17.92 -13.31 -5.72
CA ALA A 556 16.92 -12.90 -6.70
C ALA A 556 16.20 -11.57 -6.40
N HIS A 557 16.73 -10.77 -5.46
CA HIS A 557 16.38 -9.38 -5.20
C HIS A 557 17.59 -8.46 -5.43
N ASP A 558 18.51 -8.86 -6.30
CA ASP A 558 19.78 -8.19 -6.50
C ASP A 558 19.59 -6.74 -6.92
N LEU A 559 20.26 -5.86 -6.20
CA LEU A 559 20.41 -4.46 -6.54
C LEU A 559 21.83 -4.20 -7.03
N ALA A 560 21.97 -3.32 -8.02
CA ALA A 560 23.26 -2.81 -8.42
C ALA A 560 23.92 -2.01 -7.28
N ALA A 561 25.20 -1.68 -7.42
CA ALA A 561 25.86 -0.77 -6.51
C ALA A 561 25.23 0.64 -6.57
N PHE A 562 25.26 1.37 -5.47
CA PHE A 562 24.68 2.70 -5.31
C PHE A 562 25.04 3.66 -6.46
N ASP A 563 26.31 3.70 -6.83
CA ASP A 563 26.81 4.62 -7.87
C ASP A 563 26.29 4.28 -9.28
N VAL A 564 25.91 3.03 -9.51
CA VAL A 564 25.30 2.60 -10.80
C VAL A 564 23.96 3.28 -11.01
N TYR A 565 23.13 3.41 -9.96
CA TYR A 565 21.82 4.04 -10.09
C TYR A 565 21.89 5.56 -10.32
N HIS A 566 22.94 6.23 -9.87
CA HIS A 566 23.18 7.63 -10.22
C HIS A 566 23.62 7.81 -11.68
N ARG A 567 24.34 6.84 -12.25
CA ARG A 567 24.74 6.82 -13.65
C ARG A 567 23.59 6.40 -14.56
N GLU A 568 22.87 5.34 -14.20
CA GLU A 568 21.72 4.82 -14.92
C GLU A 568 20.42 5.49 -14.44
N ARG A 569 19.42 5.63 -15.32
CA ARG A 569 18.13 6.26 -14.96
C ARG A 569 17.13 5.31 -14.31
N GLY A 570 17.62 4.31 -13.65
CA GLY A 570 16.85 3.29 -12.96
C GLY A 570 16.96 1.91 -13.60
N LEU A 571 16.99 0.89 -12.76
CA LEU A 571 17.14 -0.51 -13.15
C LEU A 571 16.12 -1.36 -12.43
N ARG A 572 15.56 -2.36 -13.13
CA ARG A 572 14.60 -3.33 -12.59
C ARG A 572 15.35 -4.50 -11.95
N TRP A 573 15.10 -4.74 -10.69
CA TRP A 573 15.69 -5.90 -10.02
C TRP A 573 15.00 -7.23 -10.43
N PRO A 574 15.68 -8.39 -10.37
CA PRO A 574 17.10 -8.56 -10.04
C PRO A 574 18.03 -7.89 -11.05
N VAL A 575 19.09 -7.22 -10.54
CA VAL A 575 20.15 -6.63 -11.37
C VAL A 575 21.42 -7.43 -11.16
N VAL A 576 21.80 -8.25 -12.14
CA VAL A 576 22.99 -9.10 -12.07
C VAL A 576 23.99 -8.68 -13.14
N ASN A 577 25.24 -8.42 -12.73
CA ASN A 577 26.29 -7.89 -13.62
C ASN A 577 25.85 -6.60 -14.35
N GLU A 578 25.23 -5.67 -13.59
CA GLU A 578 24.66 -4.39 -14.07
C GLU A 578 23.57 -4.55 -15.16
N LYS A 579 23.03 -5.74 -15.35
CA LYS A 579 21.91 -5.99 -16.27
C LYS A 579 20.61 -6.17 -15.48
N GLU A 580 19.60 -5.37 -15.87
CA GLU A 580 18.25 -5.45 -15.31
C GLU A 580 17.47 -6.66 -15.81
N THR A 581 16.46 -7.08 -15.09
CA THR A 581 15.53 -8.15 -15.46
C THR A 581 14.16 -7.58 -15.80
N GLN A 582 13.77 -7.64 -17.08
CA GLN A 582 12.46 -7.16 -17.54
C GLN A 582 11.33 -8.14 -17.17
N TRP A 583 11.52 -9.43 -17.46
CA TRP A 583 10.53 -10.48 -17.17
C TRP A 583 11.13 -11.52 -16.21
N ARG A 584 10.69 -11.44 -14.94
CA ARG A 584 11.09 -12.45 -13.93
C ARG A 584 10.51 -13.81 -14.27
N TYR A 585 11.17 -14.85 -13.78
CA TYR A 585 10.79 -16.25 -13.90
C TYR A 585 10.93 -16.85 -15.30
N ARG A 586 11.32 -16.09 -16.31
CA ARG A 586 11.45 -16.57 -17.68
C ARG A 586 12.89 -16.75 -18.10
N GLU A 587 13.18 -17.93 -18.65
CA GLU A 587 14.45 -18.26 -19.28
C GLU A 587 14.83 -17.22 -20.36
N GLY A 588 16.11 -16.86 -20.39
CA GLY A 588 16.64 -15.86 -21.34
C GLY A 588 16.49 -14.40 -20.89
N TYR A 589 15.63 -14.11 -19.91
CA TYR A 589 15.45 -12.78 -19.32
C TYR A 589 15.87 -12.73 -17.86
N ASP A 590 15.61 -13.79 -17.10
CA ASP A 590 15.88 -13.87 -15.68
C ASP A 590 17.10 -14.76 -15.41
N PRO A 591 18.18 -14.21 -14.82
CA PRO A 591 19.40 -14.97 -14.57
C PRO A 591 19.24 -16.12 -13.55
N TYR A 592 18.15 -16.14 -12.79
CA TYR A 592 17.84 -17.17 -11.81
C TYR A 592 17.05 -18.35 -12.39
N VAL A 593 16.71 -18.31 -13.68
CA VAL A 593 15.98 -19.38 -14.37
C VAL A 593 16.97 -20.27 -15.12
N GLU A 594 16.92 -21.57 -14.83
CA GLU A 594 17.80 -22.56 -15.42
C GLU A 594 17.53 -22.75 -16.94
N ALA A 595 18.58 -22.92 -17.70
CA ALA A 595 18.48 -23.17 -19.14
C ALA A 595 17.66 -24.43 -19.42
N GLY A 596 16.75 -24.36 -20.40
CA GLY A 596 15.86 -25.50 -20.77
C GLY A 596 14.63 -25.65 -19.91
N SER A 597 14.43 -24.80 -18.87
CA SER A 597 13.25 -24.87 -17.98
C SER A 597 12.06 -24.05 -18.46
N GLY A 598 12.29 -23.06 -19.33
CA GLY A 598 11.28 -22.12 -19.82
C GLY A 598 10.81 -21.13 -18.76
N VAL A 599 10.16 -21.59 -17.72
CA VAL A 599 9.69 -20.80 -16.59
C VAL A 599 9.99 -21.49 -15.26
N GLN A 600 10.41 -20.72 -14.26
CA GLN A 600 10.58 -21.23 -12.89
C GLN A 600 10.11 -20.17 -11.88
N PHE A 601 9.09 -20.51 -11.12
CA PHE A 601 8.62 -19.65 -10.00
C PHE A 601 9.45 -19.96 -8.74
N TYR A 602 10.70 -19.59 -8.76
CA TYR A 602 11.74 -19.97 -7.78
C TYR A 602 11.53 -19.38 -6.37
N GLY A 603 10.55 -18.50 -6.18
CA GLY A 603 10.11 -18.07 -4.84
C GLY A 603 9.50 -19.21 -4.03
N ASN A 604 8.92 -20.22 -4.69
CA ASN A 604 8.48 -21.46 -4.07
C ASN A 604 9.56 -22.54 -4.17
N THR A 605 9.67 -23.40 -3.16
CA THR A 605 10.72 -24.42 -3.07
C THR A 605 10.65 -25.47 -4.20
N ASP A 606 9.45 -25.76 -4.69
CA ASP A 606 9.19 -26.65 -5.83
C ASP A 606 9.26 -25.93 -7.19
N LYS A 607 9.57 -24.63 -7.19
CA LYS A 607 9.65 -23.75 -8.38
C LYS A 607 8.33 -23.66 -9.17
N LYS A 608 7.18 -23.95 -8.54
CA LYS A 608 5.85 -23.92 -9.13
C LYS A 608 4.97 -22.83 -8.53
N ALA A 609 4.12 -22.23 -9.35
CA ALA A 609 3.06 -21.33 -8.89
C ALA A 609 1.86 -22.10 -8.37
N ILE A 610 1.08 -21.49 -7.48
CA ILE A 610 -0.11 -22.13 -6.90
C ILE A 610 -1.39 -21.53 -7.54
N ILE A 611 -2.24 -22.39 -8.08
CA ILE A 611 -3.58 -22.06 -8.52
C ILE A 611 -4.54 -22.39 -7.37
N PHE A 612 -5.28 -21.35 -6.91
CA PHE A 612 -6.12 -21.46 -5.72
C PHE A 612 -7.61 -21.65 -6.05
N ALA A 613 -8.24 -22.66 -5.48
CA ALA A 613 -9.68 -22.77 -5.39
C ALA A 613 -10.19 -21.90 -4.24
N LEU A 614 -10.81 -20.78 -4.58
CA LEU A 614 -11.32 -19.77 -3.64
C LEU A 614 -12.75 -19.37 -4.07
N PRO A 615 -13.75 -19.48 -3.19
CA PRO A 615 -15.13 -19.18 -3.54
C PRO A 615 -15.42 -17.68 -3.52
N TYR A 616 -16.61 -17.32 -4.00
CA TYR A 616 -17.20 -16.02 -3.68
C TYR A 616 -17.70 -16.02 -2.24
N GLU A 617 -17.38 -14.97 -1.50
CA GLU A 617 -17.96 -14.65 -0.21
C GLU A 617 -18.44 -13.18 -0.22
N VAL A 618 -19.56 -12.93 0.47
CA VAL A 618 -20.20 -11.61 0.51
C VAL A 618 -19.35 -10.58 1.26
N PRO A 619 -19.54 -9.26 1.01
CA PRO A 619 -18.91 -8.20 1.79
C PRO A 619 -19.29 -8.23 3.27
N ALA A 620 -18.46 -7.59 4.11
CA ALA A 620 -18.71 -7.46 5.55
C ALA A 620 -20.02 -6.70 5.87
N GLU A 621 -20.33 -5.70 5.06
CA GLU A 621 -21.55 -4.90 5.18
C GLU A 621 -22.21 -4.76 3.82
N VAL A 622 -23.50 -4.99 3.76
CA VAL A 622 -24.33 -4.85 2.55
C VAL A 622 -25.48 -3.87 2.83
N PRO A 623 -26.02 -3.18 1.82
CA PRO A 623 -27.22 -2.37 1.99
C PRO A 623 -28.41 -3.16 2.56
N ASP A 624 -29.19 -2.48 3.38
CA ASP A 624 -30.42 -3.00 3.98
C ASP A 624 -31.53 -1.93 3.96
N GLU A 625 -32.66 -2.19 4.63
CA GLU A 625 -33.80 -1.28 4.65
C GLU A 625 -33.46 0.08 5.30
N GLU A 626 -32.57 0.11 6.32
CA GLU A 626 -32.19 1.31 7.01
C GLU A 626 -31.09 2.09 6.27
N TYR A 627 -30.14 1.38 5.65
CA TYR A 627 -29.01 1.94 4.90
C TYR A 627 -29.00 1.40 3.46
N PRO A 628 -29.88 1.92 2.58
CA PRO A 628 -30.20 1.27 1.32
C PRO A 628 -29.19 1.50 0.17
N PHE A 629 -28.14 2.27 0.39
CA PHE A 629 -27.15 2.60 -0.63
C PHE A 629 -25.77 1.99 -0.31
N TRP A 630 -25.12 1.52 -1.36
CA TRP A 630 -23.67 1.32 -1.31
C TRP A 630 -22.94 2.65 -1.31
N LEU A 631 -21.89 2.78 -0.50
CA LEU A 631 -20.90 3.82 -0.62
C LEU A 631 -19.61 3.26 -1.19
N SER A 632 -19.08 3.87 -2.25
CA SER A 632 -17.72 3.67 -2.72
C SER A 632 -16.92 4.98 -2.58
N THR A 633 -15.68 4.90 -2.15
CA THR A 633 -14.79 6.05 -2.04
C THR A 633 -13.66 5.96 -3.06
N GLY A 634 -13.03 7.09 -3.39
CA GLY A 634 -11.93 7.11 -4.34
C GLY A 634 -11.31 8.47 -4.53
N ARG A 635 -10.76 8.70 -5.71
CA ARG A 635 -9.97 9.89 -6.06
C ARG A 635 -10.61 10.69 -7.19
N VAL A 636 -10.04 11.85 -7.44
CA VAL A 636 -10.27 12.69 -8.63
C VAL A 636 -8.93 12.99 -9.29
N LEU A 637 -8.92 13.32 -10.57
CA LEU A 637 -7.71 13.61 -11.34
C LEU A 637 -6.92 14.81 -10.76
N GLU A 638 -7.65 15.86 -10.37
CA GLU A 638 -7.09 17.16 -9.99
C GLU A 638 -6.37 17.13 -8.65
N HIS A 639 -6.72 16.18 -7.77
CA HIS A 639 -6.13 16.12 -6.44
C HIS A 639 -5.42 14.80 -6.15
N TRP A 640 -4.16 14.93 -5.76
CA TRP A 640 -3.36 13.79 -5.32
C TRP A 640 -3.76 13.36 -3.91
N HIS A 641 -4.25 12.12 -3.79
CA HIS A 641 -4.62 11.47 -2.52
C HIS A 641 -5.57 12.33 -1.65
N THR A 642 -5.11 12.77 -0.47
CA THR A 642 -5.85 13.66 0.45
C THR A 642 -5.79 15.15 0.06
N GLY A 643 -5.24 15.48 -1.09
CA GLY A 643 -5.16 16.86 -1.58
C GLY A 643 -4.20 17.77 -0.82
N SER A 644 -3.45 17.25 0.16
CA SER A 644 -2.59 18.06 1.04
C SER A 644 -1.57 18.94 0.32
N MET A 645 -1.20 18.60 -0.90
CA MET A 645 -0.34 19.44 -1.74
C MET A 645 -1.11 20.12 -2.88
N THR A 646 -1.93 19.36 -3.61
CA THR A 646 -2.58 19.82 -4.84
C THR A 646 -3.67 20.85 -4.60
N GLN A 647 -4.32 20.89 -3.43
CA GLN A 647 -5.27 21.95 -3.06
C GLN A 647 -4.60 23.32 -2.89
N ARG A 648 -3.25 23.37 -2.72
CA ARG A 648 -2.45 24.60 -2.69
C ARG A 648 -2.09 25.13 -4.07
N VAL A 649 -2.49 24.42 -5.12
CA VAL A 649 -2.39 24.87 -6.50
C VAL A 649 -3.75 25.46 -6.89
N ASP A 650 -3.85 26.76 -6.98
CA ASP A 650 -5.11 27.51 -7.19
C ASP A 650 -5.91 27.00 -8.38
N GLU A 651 -5.25 26.64 -9.49
CA GLU A 651 -5.88 26.16 -10.70
C GLU A 651 -6.56 24.80 -10.48
N LEU A 652 -5.91 23.91 -9.74
CA LEU A 652 -6.47 22.60 -9.40
C LEU A 652 -7.59 22.72 -8.38
N HIS A 653 -7.40 23.58 -7.38
CA HIS A 653 -8.44 23.86 -6.37
C HIS A 653 -9.69 24.49 -6.99
N LYS A 654 -9.53 25.44 -7.91
CA LYS A 654 -10.67 26.05 -8.63
C LYS A 654 -11.40 25.07 -9.55
N ALA A 655 -10.67 24.12 -10.15
CA ALA A 655 -11.26 23.09 -10.99
C ALA A 655 -12.14 22.12 -10.20
N VAL A 656 -11.68 21.67 -9.01
CA VAL A 656 -12.43 20.78 -8.11
C VAL A 656 -12.25 21.27 -6.67
N PRO A 657 -13.07 22.25 -6.24
CA PRO A 657 -12.86 22.91 -4.94
C PRO A 657 -13.29 22.07 -3.75
N ASP A 658 -14.25 21.16 -3.92
CA ASP A 658 -14.78 20.33 -2.86
C ASP A 658 -15.21 18.92 -3.34
N ALA A 659 -15.29 18.00 -2.41
CA ALA A 659 -15.80 16.67 -2.69
C ALA A 659 -17.31 16.68 -2.93
N LEU A 660 -17.75 16.08 -4.02
CA LEU A 660 -19.15 15.95 -4.41
C LEU A 660 -19.67 14.54 -4.11
N VAL A 661 -20.98 14.45 -3.89
CA VAL A 661 -21.71 13.18 -3.77
C VAL A 661 -22.25 12.80 -5.14
N TYR A 662 -21.55 11.93 -5.82
CA TYR A 662 -22.01 11.42 -7.13
C TYR A 662 -23.06 10.37 -6.91
N MET A 663 -24.21 10.53 -7.58
CA MET A 663 -25.31 9.56 -7.53
C MET A 663 -26.06 9.45 -8.86
N HIS A 664 -26.77 8.36 -9.03
CA HIS A 664 -27.59 8.13 -10.22
C HIS A 664 -28.74 9.16 -10.27
N PRO A 665 -29.08 9.72 -11.45
CA PRO A 665 -30.18 10.68 -11.58
C PRO A 665 -31.54 10.19 -11.07
N GLU A 666 -31.83 8.91 -11.24
CA GLU A 666 -33.08 8.31 -10.74
C GLU A 666 -33.15 8.24 -9.21
N ASP A 667 -32.00 7.95 -8.56
CA ASP A 667 -31.94 7.98 -7.09
C ASP A 667 -32.09 9.39 -6.56
N ALA A 668 -31.48 10.39 -7.23
CA ALA A 668 -31.67 11.79 -6.91
C ALA A 668 -33.16 12.20 -7.03
N ARG A 669 -33.84 11.75 -8.09
CA ARG A 669 -35.26 12.02 -8.28
C ARG A 669 -36.14 11.37 -7.20
N LYS A 670 -35.87 10.13 -6.81
CA LYS A 670 -36.56 9.45 -5.72
C LYS A 670 -36.40 10.13 -4.38
N LEU A 671 -35.23 10.72 -4.12
CA LEU A 671 -34.93 11.49 -2.93
C LEU A 671 -35.42 12.95 -3.02
N ASN A 672 -36.05 13.35 -4.13
CA ASN A 672 -36.46 14.72 -4.40
C ASN A 672 -35.30 15.74 -4.30
N VAL A 673 -34.12 15.35 -4.77
CA VAL A 673 -32.94 16.23 -4.86
C VAL A 673 -32.48 16.36 -6.30
N ARG A 674 -31.70 17.40 -6.58
CA ARG A 674 -31.10 17.65 -7.89
C ARG A 674 -29.63 18.04 -7.73
N ARG A 675 -28.91 18.17 -8.85
CA ARG A 675 -27.55 18.67 -8.86
C ARG A 675 -27.42 19.98 -8.07
N GLY A 676 -26.47 20.00 -7.13
CA GLY A 676 -26.23 21.13 -6.25
C GLY A 676 -26.98 21.09 -4.91
N SER A 677 -28.02 20.26 -4.74
CA SER A 677 -28.65 20.01 -3.45
C SER A 677 -27.65 19.48 -2.45
N VAL A 678 -27.80 19.84 -1.17
CA VAL A 678 -26.95 19.35 -0.09
C VAL A 678 -27.62 18.13 0.56
N VAL A 679 -26.87 17.06 0.67
CA VAL A 679 -27.29 15.82 1.34
C VAL A 679 -26.31 15.45 2.44
N LYS A 680 -26.80 14.71 3.41
CA LYS A 680 -26.01 14.06 4.44
C LYS A 680 -25.91 12.57 4.11
N ILE A 681 -24.70 12.04 4.08
CA ILE A 681 -24.44 10.59 4.00
C ILE A 681 -24.21 10.12 5.41
N VAL A 682 -24.99 9.12 5.82
CA VAL A 682 -24.98 8.58 7.18
C VAL A 682 -24.72 7.07 7.11
N SER A 683 -23.80 6.60 7.92
CA SER A 683 -23.57 5.18 8.20
C SER A 683 -23.74 4.87 9.69
N ARG A 684 -23.55 3.62 10.07
CA ARG A 684 -23.51 3.22 11.50
C ARG A 684 -22.35 3.82 12.30
N ARG A 685 -21.40 4.48 11.64
CA ARG A 685 -20.14 4.99 12.23
C ARG A 685 -20.08 6.51 12.32
N GLY A 686 -20.78 7.19 11.43
CA GLY A 686 -20.74 8.65 11.39
C GLY A 686 -21.48 9.22 10.19
N GLU A 687 -21.28 10.52 9.98
CA GLU A 687 -21.94 11.27 8.91
C GLU A 687 -21.03 12.31 8.26
N MET A 688 -21.33 12.66 7.02
CA MET A 688 -20.74 13.80 6.30
C MET A 688 -21.77 14.47 5.41
N GLN A 689 -21.57 15.74 5.10
CA GLN A 689 -22.42 16.49 4.18
C GLN A 689 -21.68 16.82 2.89
N GLY A 690 -22.40 16.79 1.77
CA GLY A 690 -21.85 17.13 0.46
C GLY A 690 -22.93 17.54 -0.54
N ARG A 691 -22.48 18.19 -1.62
CA ARG A 691 -23.37 18.59 -2.72
C ARG A 691 -23.54 17.44 -3.69
N VAL A 692 -24.78 17.24 -4.14
CA VAL A 692 -25.14 16.21 -5.12
C VAL A 692 -24.60 16.55 -6.51
N GLU A 693 -24.02 15.55 -7.19
CA GLU A 693 -23.64 15.61 -8.60
C GLU A 693 -24.26 14.40 -9.35
N THR A 694 -25.04 14.69 -10.39
CA THR A 694 -25.75 13.68 -11.19
C THR A 694 -25.31 13.63 -12.66
N ARG A 695 -24.41 14.51 -13.09
CA ARG A 695 -23.97 14.66 -14.49
C ARG A 695 -22.45 14.71 -14.64
N GLY A 696 -21.73 14.39 -13.57
CA GLY A 696 -20.27 14.36 -13.57
C GLY A 696 -19.68 13.19 -14.38
N ARG A 697 -18.36 13.16 -14.45
CA ARG A 697 -17.63 12.08 -15.13
C ARG A 697 -17.63 10.74 -14.37
N ASN A 698 -17.91 10.76 -13.08
CA ASN A 698 -18.16 9.58 -12.28
C ASN A 698 -19.68 9.32 -12.26
N LYS A 699 -20.12 8.17 -12.79
CA LYS A 699 -21.54 7.85 -12.97
C LYS A 699 -21.87 6.56 -12.22
N PRO A 700 -22.24 6.64 -10.95
CA PRO A 700 -22.67 5.47 -10.19
C PRO A 700 -23.96 4.88 -10.77
N PRO A 701 -24.13 3.55 -10.72
CA PRO A 701 -25.42 2.91 -10.98
C PRO A 701 -26.43 3.24 -9.87
N MET A 702 -27.69 2.92 -10.09
CA MET A 702 -28.75 3.03 -9.06
C MET A 702 -28.34 2.23 -7.81
N GLY A 703 -28.57 2.82 -6.64
CA GLY A 703 -28.28 2.19 -5.36
C GLY A 703 -26.81 2.30 -4.91
N LEU A 704 -25.95 3.01 -5.65
CA LEU A 704 -24.56 3.30 -5.27
C LEU A 704 -24.29 4.79 -5.31
N VAL A 705 -23.58 5.28 -4.30
CA VAL A 705 -23.03 6.63 -4.28
C VAL A 705 -21.49 6.59 -4.23
N TYR A 706 -20.86 7.55 -4.90
CA TYR A 706 -19.40 7.69 -4.91
C TYR A 706 -19.00 9.03 -4.33
N VAL A 707 -18.03 9.03 -3.42
CA VAL A 707 -17.50 10.26 -2.80
C VAL A 707 -15.97 10.20 -2.76
N PRO A 708 -15.27 11.19 -3.37
CA PRO A 708 -13.82 11.26 -3.27
C PRO A 708 -13.37 11.74 -1.88
N PHE A 709 -12.20 11.27 -1.42
CA PHE A 709 -11.70 11.51 -0.06
C PHE A 709 -10.67 12.62 0.07
N PHE A 710 -10.46 13.45 -0.96
CA PHE A 710 -9.42 14.49 -0.95
C PHE A 710 -9.75 15.71 -0.07
N ASP A 711 -11.02 15.93 0.26
CA ASP A 711 -11.49 17.15 0.90
C ASP A 711 -11.35 17.08 2.44
N ALA A 712 -10.45 17.90 2.98
CA ALA A 712 -10.18 17.97 4.41
C ALA A 712 -11.38 18.47 5.24
N ASN A 713 -12.30 19.21 4.62
CA ASN A 713 -13.52 19.74 5.26
C ASN A 713 -14.69 18.76 5.19
N LYS A 714 -14.60 17.73 4.35
CA LYS A 714 -15.66 16.73 4.10
C LYS A 714 -15.09 15.33 4.23
N LEU A 715 -14.73 14.95 5.45
CA LEU A 715 -14.07 13.69 5.76
C LEU A 715 -15.01 12.49 5.56
N ILE A 716 -15.05 11.94 4.35
CA ILE A 716 -15.87 10.76 4.04
C ILE A 716 -15.50 9.55 4.87
N ASN A 717 -14.25 9.45 5.33
CA ASN A 717 -13.81 8.33 6.16
C ASN A 717 -14.36 8.36 7.61
N LYS A 718 -15.14 9.36 7.98
CA LYS A 718 -16.03 9.30 9.16
C LYS A 718 -17.12 8.23 9.00
N VAL A 719 -17.43 7.86 7.75
CA VAL A 719 -18.56 7.01 7.36
C VAL A 719 -18.10 5.59 7.03
N THR A 720 -16.85 5.41 6.58
CA THR A 720 -16.31 4.13 6.12
C THR A 720 -16.13 3.10 7.23
N LEU A 721 -16.18 1.82 6.85
CA LEU A 721 -15.99 0.66 7.73
C LEU A 721 -14.50 0.33 7.85
N ASP A 722 -14.06 -0.08 9.04
CA ASP A 722 -12.69 -0.52 9.32
C ASP A 722 -12.48 -2.04 9.18
N ALA A 723 -13.33 -2.71 8.39
CA ALA A 723 -13.10 -4.08 7.97
C ALA A 723 -11.83 -4.20 7.12
N THR A 724 -11.15 -5.32 7.26
CA THR A 724 -9.94 -5.62 6.51
C THR A 724 -9.98 -7.00 5.88
N ASP A 725 -9.17 -7.20 4.84
CA ASP A 725 -8.84 -8.56 4.39
C ASP A 725 -8.15 -9.31 5.54
N PRO A 726 -8.65 -10.47 5.98
CA PRO A 726 -8.08 -11.18 7.14
C PRO A 726 -6.65 -11.69 6.94
N ILE A 727 -6.19 -11.79 5.69
CA ILE A 727 -4.83 -12.25 5.35
C ILE A 727 -3.88 -11.05 5.32
N SER A 728 -4.17 -10.07 4.44
CA SER A 728 -3.29 -8.92 4.22
C SER A 728 -3.46 -7.78 5.20
N LYS A 729 -4.58 -7.75 5.93
CA LYS A 729 -4.99 -6.64 6.80
C LYS A 729 -5.23 -5.32 6.03
N GLN A 730 -5.45 -5.41 4.73
CA GLN A 730 -5.81 -4.26 3.91
C GLN A 730 -7.26 -3.85 4.13
N THR A 731 -7.49 -2.54 4.32
CA THR A 731 -8.80 -1.98 4.62
C THR A 731 -9.74 -2.00 3.41
N ASP A 732 -11.02 -2.27 3.65
CA ASP A 732 -12.09 -2.14 2.67
C ASP A 732 -12.68 -0.73 2.66
N PHE A 733 -12.25 0.11 1.71
CA PHE A 733 -12.78 1.45 1.49
C PHE A 733 -13.86 1.52 0.41
N LYS A 734 -14.16 0.42 -0.26
CA LYS A 734 -14.97 0.42 -1.48
C LYS A 734 -16.40 0.01 -1.24
N LYS A 735 -16.71 -0.47 -0.04
CA LYS A 735 -18.03 -1.01 0.28
C LYS A 735 -18.40 -0.74 1.75
N CYS A 736 -19.46 0.03 1.94
CA CYS A 736 -20.24 0.04 3.18
C CYS A 736 -21.66 0.48 2.87
N ALA A 737 -22.57 0.26 3.81
CA ALA A 737 -23.96 0.65 3.66
C ALA A 737 -24.23 2.03 4.26
N VAL A 738 -24.95 2.87 3.51
CA VAL A 738 -25.27 4.24 3.91
C VAL A 738 -26.72 4.58 3.60
N LYS A 739 -27.27 5.55 4.34
CA LYS A 739 -28.50 6.28 3.96
C LYS A 739 -28.17 7.70 3.58
N ILE A 740 -29.07 8.32 2.83
CA ILE A 740 -28.97 9.70 2.37
C ILE A 740 -30.12 10.49 2.95
N GLU A 741 -29.80 11.56 3.67
CA GLU A 741 -30.76 12.50 4.26
C GLU A 741 -30.65 13.84 3.52
N VAL A 742 -31.78 14.42 3.15
CA VAL A 742 -31.83 15.72 2.45
C VAL A 742 -31.63 16.85 3.44
N VAL A 743 -30.66 17.72 3.21
CA VAL A 743 -30.38 18.91 4.04
C VAL A 743 -30.98 20.15 3.38
N SER A 744 -30.73 20.37 2.09
CA SER A 744 -31.33 21.47 1.33
C SER A 744 -31.45 21.12 -0.15
N ILE A 745 -32.48 21.60 -0.77
CA ILE A 745 -32.74 21.45 -2.21
C ILE A 745 -32.19 22.68 -2.93
N ALA A 746 -31.39 22.47 -4.01
CA ALA A 746 -30.81 23.56 -4.81
C ALA A 746 -31.86 24.35 -5.58
#